data_c098bc5a92d609464140acacf8807487
#
_entry.id   c098bc5a92d609464140acacf8807487
#
_cell.length_a   1.000
_cell.length_b   1.000
_cell.length_c   1.000
_cell.angle_alpha   90.00
_cell.angle_beta   90.00
_cell.angle_gamma   90.00
#
_symmetry.space_group_name_H-M   'P 1'
#
loop_
_entity.id
_entity.type
_entity.pdbx_description
1 polymer ?
#
loop_
_entity_poly.entity_id
_entity_poly.type
_entity_poly.pdbx_seq_one_letter_code
_entity_poly.pdbx_strand_id
1 'polypeptide(L)'
;MFGKGHCAPFSLHIPTIRHDFKVLAFTGTEAISQLYAFRIELVSEHADFDLESLLSQPAFLQFGSAGEGIHGRIENVMLGESGKRLTRYELTLVPALHYLQLSHDQRIFQQLTVPQIIAQVLKGHGIQADDFTFNVAAGEPREYCTQYGESDFLFIQRLCAEEGIAWHHQHSLDGHLLVFSDSPVFAPKLGTTAFRVDSGMVAEHPVVNHLTMGFNTRTSTVTRRDYDLKRPSLLLESRFTAEFTPALEEYRYPLLMKSEKHGKQLARQALERHRSDYQWIEGKSDQAILRSGHLFELSEHPRAECNELWLLVSLSHEGKQPAVLEEAFSSEAKPADGFSQGYRNTFRAIPAEVVFRPPLPAPRPLLVCQTARVTGPPGEEIFCDEYGRVRVEFPWDRAERNSEKSSCWLRVASSWAGDGFGAVTIPRVDMEVVVTFQEGDPDQPLITGCIANKVNAVAHPLPASKTRTVLRSQSSPRNGGYNELSIEDRAGQEKIYLRAQRDLEQLILNDSRSLITRDRHEHVGNDSTSLIEGKDSRTHQGLRSTVINADDLLQVSGTSSQTLGALVIQAGQQAHVTASNVVIDAGMSLTLSAGGHHIVINAGGIFSSVPIVQGGAPLPGLAPLQPLQVEAGLPAAINATPLSIVNSARQQAADFCPLCEACAAGQCELGEVA
;
A
#
# COMPACT_ATOMS: atom_id res chain seq x y z
N MET A 1 12.69 64.11 -38.98
CA MET A 1 13.45 63.28 -37.98
C MET A 1 12.56 62.09 -37.69
N PHE A 2 12.81 60.96 -38.29
CA PHE A 2 12.09 59.74 -38.01
C PHE A 2 12.64 59.22 -36.67
N GLY A 3 11.79 59.16 -35.64
CA GLY A 3 12.13 58.56 -34.38
C GLY A 3 12.59 57.13 -34.59
N LYS A 4 13.78 56.80 -34.13
CA LYS A 4 14.23 55.42 -34.03
C LYS A 4 13.26 54.70 -33.11
N GLY A 5 12.35 53.93 -33.71
CA GLY A 5 11.58 52.96 -32.94
C GLY A 5 12.59 52.09 -32.14
N HIS A 6 12.47 52.05 -30.82
CA HIS A 6 13.29 51.24 -29.97
C HIS A 6 12.95 49.74 -30.16
N CYS A 7 13.36 49.16 -31.31
CA CYS A 7 13.45 47.71 -31.39
C CYS A 7 14.72 47.31 -30.63
N ALA A 8 14.57 46.79 -29.43
CA ALA A 8 15.68 46.17 -28.71
C ALA A 8 16.23 45.02 -29.58
N PRO A 9 17.53 44.94 -29.83
CA PRO A 9 18.10 43.86 -30.62
C PRO A 9 17.88 42.54 -29.89
N PHE A 10 17.33 41.54 -30.57
CA PHE A 10 17.28 40.19 -30.04
C PHE A 10 18.67 39.60 -30.05
N SER A 11 19.06 38.96 -28.93
CA SER A 11 20.36 38.34 -28.83
C SER A 11 20.25 36.97 -28.14
N LEU A 12 21.13 36.08 -28.53
CA LEU A 12 21.33 34.79 -27.89
C LEU A 12 22.69 34.80 -27.20
N HIS A 13 22.71 34.49 -25.94
CA HIS A 13 23.93 34.36 -25.12
C HIS A 13 24.14 32.89 -24.74
N ILE A 14 25.29 32.31 -25.16
CA ILE A 14 25.73 30.96 -24.80
C ILE A 14 27.08 31.09 -24.11
N PRO A 15 27.14 31.12 -22.79
CA PRO A 15 28.37 31.48 -22.06
C PRO A 15 29.53 30.50 -22.22
N THR A 16 29.24 29.27 -22.58
CA THR A 16 30.21 28.18 -22.71
C THR A 16 30.90 28.10 -24.08
N ILE A 17 30.35 28.77 -25.08
CA ILE A 17 30.79 28.63 -26.49
C ILE A 17 30.97 30.01 -27.10
N ARG A 18 32.07 30.22 -27.84
CA ARG A 18 32.25 31.42 -28.66
C ARG A 18 31.48 31.28 -29.97
N HIS A 19 30.60 32.21 -30.26
CA HIS A 19 29.76 32.21 -31.43
C HIS A 19 29.51 33.63 -31.94
N ASP A 20 29.09 33.74 -33.20
CA ASP A 20 28.63 34.98 -33.86
C ASP A 20 27.13 34.92 -34.21
N PHE A 21 26.38 34.02 -33.58
CA PHE A 21 24.96 33.86 -33.86
C PHE A 21 24.18 35.17 -33.67
N LYS A 22 23.46 35.56 -34.73
CA LYS A 22 22.49 36.66 -34.73
C LYS A 22 21.08 36.06 -34.78
N VAL A 23 20.20 36.49 -33.89
CA VAL A 23 18.80 36.02 -33.87
C VAL A 23 18.03 36.64 -35.03
N LEU A 24 17.52 35.81 -35.94
CA LEU A 24 16.69 36.23 -37.06
C LEU A 24 15.20 36.29 -36.67
N ALA A 25 14.74 35.23 -36.03
CA ALA A 25 13.37 35.11 -35.54
C ALA A 25 13.31 34.13 -34.36
N PHE A 26 12.25 34.22 -33.59
CA PHE A 26 11.91 33.18 -32.60
C PHE A 26 10.40 33.10 -32.43
N THR A 27 9.96 31.90 -32.03
CA THR A 27 8.62 31.64 -31.52
C THR A 27 8.76 30.79 -30.25
N GLY A 28 7.91 31.02 -29.28
CA GLY A 28 7.94 30.24 -28.03
C GLY A 28 6.64 30.27 -27.27
N THR A 29 6.42 29.28 -26.44
CA THR A 29 5.27 29.18 -25.56
C THR A 29 5.71 28.91 -24.14
N GLU A 30 5.07 29.52 -23.17
CA GLU A 30 5.22 29.25 -21.78
C GLU A 30 3.85 29.23 -21.07
N ALA A 31 3.68 28.39 -20.07
CA ALA A 31 2.47 28.37 -19.25
C ALA A 31 2.74 27.83 -17.86
N ILE A 32 1.87 28.17 -16.90
CA ILE A 32 1.92 27.62 -15.54
C ILE A 32 1.75 26.09 -15.62
N SER A 33 2.62 25.35 -14.93
CA SER A 33 2.65 23.89 -14.88
C SER A 33 2.80 23.22 -16.25
N GLN A 34 3.48 23.90 -17.18
CA GLN A 34 3.85 23.36 -18.49
C GLN A 34 5.29 23.75 -18.84
N LEU A 35 5.95 22.88 -19.57
CA LEU A 35 7.30 23.15 -20.05
C LEU A 35 7.25 24.21 -21.16
N TYR A 36 8.11 25.21 -21.06
CA TYR A 36 8.30 26.15 -22.16
C TYR A 36 9.20 25.54 -23.23
N ALA A 37 9.01 26.00 -24.45
CA ALA A 37 9.89 25.73 -25.58
C ALA A 37 9.97 26.96 -26.49
N PHE A 38 11.20 27.38 -26.83
CA PHE A 38 11.47 28.48 -27.71
C PHE A 38 12.29 27.98 -28.90
N ARG A 39 11.71 28.07 -30.07
CA ARG A 39 12.36 27.80 -31.35
C ARG A 39 12.99 29.08 -31.83
N ILE A 40 14.31 29.09 -32.07
CA ILE A 40 15.09 30.26 -32.37
C ILE A 40 15.80 30.05 -33.73
N GLU A 41 15.49 30.90 -34.69
CA GLU A 41 16.18 30.94 -36.00
C GLU A 41 17.36 31.89 -35.88
N LEU A 42 18.52 31.42 -36.28
CA LEU A 42 19.79 32.12 -36.19
C LEU A 42 20.47 32.22 -37.56
N VAL A 43 21.34 33.21 -37.70
CA VAL A 43 22.29 33.28 -38.79
C VAL A 43 23.71 33.49 -38.28
N SER A 44 24.68 32.89 -38.96
CA SER A 44 26.10 32.99 -38.64
C SER A 44 26.91 33.09 -39.93
N GLU A 45 28.09 33.74 -39.88
CA GLU A 45 29.08 33.73 -40.96
C GLU A 45 29.88 32.42 -41.01
N HIS A 46 29.83 31.62 -39.95
CA HIS A 46 30.48 30.30 -39.84
C HIS A 46 29.48 29.18 -40.20
N ALA A 47 29.87 28.35 -41.17
CA ALA A 47 29.06 27.20 -41.59
C ALA A 47 29.45 25.89 -40.94
N ASP A 48 30.49 25.87 -40.11
CA ASP A 48 31.18 24.69 -39.61
C ASP A 48 31.11 24.55 -38.07
N PHE A 49 30.07 25.11 -37.43
CA PHE A 49 29.87 24.90 -36.01
C PHE A 49 29.68 23.42 -35.71
N ASP A 50 30.35 22.96 -34.64
CA ASP A 50 30.10 21.64 -34.06
C ASP A 50 28.73 21.65 -33.35
N LEU A 51 27.70 21.14 -34.06
CA LEU A 51 26.32 21.15 -33.58
C LEU A 51 26.12 20.30 -32.31
N GLU A 52 26.86 19.19 -32.19
CA GLU A 52 26.76 18.30 -31.04
C GLU A 52 27.25 18.99 -29.75
N SER A 53 28.26 19.83 -29.85
CA SER A 53 28.79 20.61 -28.73
C SER A 53 27.81 21.63 -28.16
N LEU A 54 26.81 22.06 -28.96
CA LEU A 54 25.75 22.97 -28.53
C LEU A 54 24.66 22.30 -27.71
N LEU A 55 24.50 20.99 -27.81
CA LEU A 55 23.47 20.26 -27.07
C LEU A 55 23.67 20.37 -25.55
N SER A 56 22.55 20.55 -24.85
CA SER A 56 22.49 20.71 -23.39
C SER A 56 23.19 21.93 -22.81
N GLN A 57 23.78 22.81 -23.65
CA GLN A 57 24.42 24.04 -23.17
C GLN A 57 23.38 25.03 -22.64
N PRO A 58 23.70 25.75 -21.55
CA PRO A 58 22.88 26.84 -21.05
C PRO A 58 22.89 27.99 -22.08
N ALA A 59 21.72 28.57 -22.30
CA ALA A 59 21.59 29.72 -23.20
C ALA A 59 20.49 30.68 -22.72
N PHE A 60 20.67 31.97 -23.01
CA PHE A 60 19.68 33.01 -22.70
C PHE A 60 19.29 33.74 -23.97
N LEU A 61 18.00 33.67 -24.31
CA LEU A 61 17.40 34.46 -25.40
C LEU A 61 16.89 35.77 -24.82
N GLN A 62 17.54 36.88 -25.14
CA GLN A 62 17.11 38.22 -24.76
C GLN A 62 16.24 38.82 -25.86
N PHE A 63 15.11 39.45 -25.49
CA PHE A 63 14.19 40.10 -26.44
C PHE A 63 13.51 41.36 -25.90
N GLY A 64 13.79 41.78 -24.67
CA GLY A 64 13.31 43.00 -24.07
C GLY A 64 14.41 44.06 -23.91
N SER A 65 14.00 45.34 -23.80
CA SER A 65 14.91 46.48 -23.76
C SER A 65 15.65 46.62 -22.41
N ALA A 66 15.10 46.11 -21.36
CA ALA A 66 15.71 46.13 -20.02
C ALA A 66 16.40 44.81 -19.63
N GLY A 67 16.65 43.94 -20.63
CA GLY A 67 17.30 42.64 -20.39
C GLY A 67 16.35 41.49 -20.20
N GLU A 68 15.07 41.67 -20.50
CA GLU A 68 14.07 40.59 -20.42
C GLU A 68 14.40 39.49 -21.42
N GLY A 69 14.20 38.27 -21.02
CA GLY A 69 14.50 37.11 -21.85
C GLY A 69 14.13 35.80 -21.16
N ILE A 70 14.50 34.72 -21.83
CA ILE A 70 14.27 33.34 -21.38
C ILE A 70 15.61 32.62 -21.32
N HIS A 71 15.96 32.13 -20.13
CA HIS A 71 17.07 31.21 -19.95
C HIS A 71 16.59 29.77 -20.14
N GLY A 72 17.40 28.90 -20.70
CA GLY A 72 17.12 27.47 -20.82
C GLY A 72 18.37 26.69 -21.21
N ARG A 73 18.12 25.46 -21.66
CA ARG A 73 19.12 24.57 -22.23
C ARG A 73 18.77 24.26 -23.69
N ILE A 74 19.77 24.13 -24.53
CA ILE A 74 19.60 23.80 -25.95
C ILE A 74 19.26 22.30 -26.06
N GLU A 75 18.05 21.97 -26.48
CA GLU A 75 17.56 20.61 -26.64
C GLU A 75 17.82 20.04 -28.02
N ASN A 76 17.66 20.90 -29.03
CA ASN A 76 17.81 20.54 -30.44
C ASN A 76 18.54 21.62 -31.19
N VAL A 77 19.36 21.21 -32.15
CA VAL A 77 20.09 22.11 -33.06
C VAL A 77 19.98 21.56 -34.46
N MET A 78 19.66 22.42 -35.42
CA MET A 78 19.58 22.07 -36.84
C MET A 78 20.42 23.04 -37.68
N LEU A 79 21.14 22.51 -38.67
CA LEU A 79 21.76 23.26 -39.74
C LEU A 79 20.75 23.45 -40.87
N GLY A 80 20.47 24.68 -41.20
CA GLY A 80 19.61 25.06 -42.32
C GLY A 80 20.39 25.33 -43.59
N GLU A 81 19.86 26.23 -44.41
CA GLU A 81 20.48 26.59 -45.68
C GLU A 81 21.76 27.41 -45.49
N SER A 82 22.79 27.08 -46.26
CA SER A 82 24.05 27.84 -46.31
C SER A 82 24.09 28.69 -47.59
N GLY A 83 24.08 30.00 -47.40
CA GLY A 83 24.28 30.97 -48.46
C GLY A 83 25.77 31.29 -48.70
N LYS A 84 26.06 32.27 -49.54
CA LYS A 84 27.45 32.69 -49.80
C LYS A 84 28.13 33.32 -48.59
N ARG A 85 27.39 33.98 -47.71
CA ARG A 85 27.91 34.70 -46.54
C ARG A 85 27.36 34.20 -45.23
N LEU A 86 26.07 33.87 -45.19
CA LEU A 86 25.38 33.47 -43.97
C LEU A 86 24.86 32.06 -44.09
N THR A 87 25.01 31.31 -43.02
CA THR A 87 24.40 29.98 -42.81
C THR A 87 23.30 30.13 -41.78
N ARG A 88 22.16 29.51 -42.06
CA ARG A 88 21.02 29.45 -41.12
C ARG A 88 21.19 28.31 -40.15
N TYR A 89 20.84 28.56 -38.89
CA TYR A 89 20.76 27.57 -37.82
C TYR A 89 19.41 27.71 -37.16
N GLU A 90 18.95 26.63 -36.59
CA GLU A 90 17.77 26.64 -35.74
C GLU A 90 18.09 25.87 -34.48
N LEU A 91 17.70 26.38 -33.33
CA LEU A 91 17.80 25.67 -32.06
C LEU A 91 16.52 25.80 -31.26
N THR A 92 16.29 24.80 -30.39
CA THR A 92 15.18 24.79 -29.44
C THR A 92 15.72 24.94 -28.03
N LEU A 93 15.21 25.94 -27.30
CA LEU A 93 15.56 26.26 -25.93
C LEU A 93 14.45 25.78 -25.01
N VAL A 94 14.78 24.94 -24.01
CA VAL A 94 13.85 24.31 -23.07
C VAL A 94 14.33 24.43 -21.62
N PRO A 95 13.47 24.29 -20.61
CA PRO A 95 13.93 24.23 -19.21
C PRO A 95 14.70 22.95 -18.91
N ALA A 96 15.53 22.96 -17.86
CA ALA A 96 16.22 21.77 -17.37
C ALA A 96 15.23 20.65 -17.02
N LEU A 97 14.04 20.99 -16.56
CA LEU A 97 12.95 20.05 -16.24
C LEU A 97 12.49 19.22 -17.46
N HIS A 98 12.74 19.69 -18.69
CA HIS A 98 12.36 19.01 -19.94
C HIS A 98 13.01 17.62 -20.05
N TYR A 99 14.26 17.46 -19.62
CA TYR A 99 14.99 16.19 -19.73
C TYR A 99 14.39 15.07 -18.88
N LEU A 100 13.60 15.41 -17.87
CA LEU A 100 12.91 14.42 -17.06
C LEU A 100 11.81 13.66 -17.82
N GLN A 101 11.39 14.14 -19.00
CA GLN A 101 10.49 13.41 -19.89
C GLN A 101 11.18 12.18 -20.53
N LEU A 102 12.50 12.22 -20.66
CA LEU A 102 13.32 11.19 -21.29
C LEU A 102 13.78 10.11 -20.29
N SER A 103 13.52 10.31 -19.00
CA SER A 103 13.87 9.38 -17.94
C SER A 103 12.62 8.71 -17.37
N HIS A 104 12.66 7.38 -17.28
CA HIS A 104 11.60 6.57 -16.70
C HIS A 104 12.19 5.74 -15.58
N ASP A 105 11.49 5.65 -14.45
CA ASP A 105 11.91 4.83 -13.32
C ASP A 105 10.72 4.14 -12.65
N GLN A 106 11.01 3.16 -11.80
CA GLN A 106 10.06 2.50 -10.93
C GLN A 106 10.62 2.55 -9.51
N ARG A 107 9.98 3.36 -8.66
CA ARG A 107 10.47 3.67 -7.32
C ARG A 107 9.34 3.75 -6.31
N ILE A 108 9.67 3.45 -5.06
CA ILE A 108 8.77 3.57 -3.92
C ILE A 108 9.31 4.64 -2.96
N PHE A 109 8.48 5.62 -2.65
CA PHE A 109 8.73 6.65 -1.65
C PHE A 109 7.83 6.40 -0.44
N GLN A 110 8.38 6.47 0.77
CA GLN A 110 7.66 6.21 2.00
C GLN A 110 7.91 7.31 3.03
N GLN A 111 6.87 7.71 3.75
CA GLN A 111 6.93 8.69 4.83
C GLN A 111 7.55 10.04 4.41
N LEU A 112 7.31 10.46 3.16
CA LEU A 112 7.79 11.71 2.59
C LEU A 112 6.62 12.60 2.15
N THR A 113 6.79 13.91 2.30
CA THR A 113 5.87 14.89 1.72
C THR A 113 6.13 15.02 0.21
N VAL A 114 5.14 15.49 -0.55
CA VAL A 114 5.28 15.69 -2.00
C VAL A 114 6.44 16.60 -2.35
N PRO A 115 6.68 17.75 -1.70
CA PRO A 115 7.87 18.56 -1.95
C PRO A 115 9.18 17.81 -1.72
N GLN A 116 9.27 16.94 -0.70
CA GLN A 116 10.46 16.13 -0.46
C GLN A 116 10.70 15.10 -1.55
N ILE A 117 9.64 14.44 -2.04
CA ILE A 117 9.72 13.50 -3.15
C ILE A 117 10.20 14.22 -4.42
N ILE A 118 9.58 15.35 -4.77
CA ILE A 118 9.94 16.15 -5.94
C ILE A 118 11.40 16.59 -5.85
N ALA A 119 11.84 17.10 -4.70
CA ALA A 119 13.23 17.53 -4.48
C ALA A 119 14.24 16.39 -4.68
N GLN A 120 13.90 15.15 -4.27
CA GLN A 120 14.76 13.99 -4.49
C GLN A 120 14.87 13.66 -5.99
N VAL A 121 13.77 13.71 -6.73
CA VAL A 121 13.76 13.45 -8.17
C VAL A 121 14.57 14.50 -8.91
N LEU A 122 14.35 15.79 -8.63
CA LEU A 122 15.07 16.91 -9.26
C LEU A 122 16.58 16.82 -9.02
N LYS A 123 17.00 16.55 -7.79
CA LYS A 123 18.42 16.36 -7.44
C LYS A 123 19.05 15.19 -8.16
N GLY A 124 18.30 14.09 -8.36
CA GLY A 124 18.74 12.94 -9.15
C GLY A 124 19.08 13.30 -10.61
N HIS A 125 18.49 14.36 -11.15
CA HIS A 125 18.76 14.91 -12.47
C HIS A 125 19.75 16.10 -12.48
N GLY A 126 20.43 16.38 -11.37
CA GLY A 126 21.40 17.45 -11.26
C GLY A 126 20.79 18.86 -11.13
N ILE A 127 19.47 18.99 -10.96
CA ILE A 127 18.81 20.25 -10.62
C ILE A 127 19.01 20.47 -9.12
N GLN A 128 19.88 21.43 -8.77
CA GLN A 128 20.33 21.66 -7.41
C GLN A 128 19.30 22.45 -6.58
N ALA A 129 19.53 22.53 -5.27
CA ALA A 129 18.62 23.21 -4.34
C ALA A 129 18.44 24.71 -4.65
N ASP A 130 19.41 25.34 -5.31
CA ASP A 130 19.37 26.75 -5.69
C ASP A 130 18.58 26.99 -7.00
N ASP A 131 18.30 25.93 -7.76
CA ASP A 131 17.57 26.00 -9.02
C ASP A 131 16.05 25.82 -8.87
N PHE A 132 15.57 25.51 -7.66
CA PHE A 132 14.14 25.39 -7.37
C PHE A 132 13.75 25.85 -5.95
N THR A 133 12.53 26.29 -5.79
CA THR A 133 11.97 26.69 -4.49
C THR A 133 10.53 26.22 -4.30
N PHE A 134 10.13 25.94 -3.05
CA PHE A 134 8.77 25.57 -2.68
C PHE A 134 8.14 26.66 -1.81
N ASN A 135 7.15 27.33 -2.36
CA ASN A 135 6.27 28.28 -1.67
C ASN A 135 4.91 27.60 -1.44
N VAL A 136 4.92 26.52 -0.69
CA VAL A 136 3.75 25.67 -0.45
C VAL A 136 3.57 25.40 1.04
N ALA A 137 2.31 25.19 1.46
CA ALA A 137 2.04 24.76 2.82
C ALA A 137 2.70 23.39 3.10
N ALA A 138 3.09 23.17 4.34
CA ALA A 138 3.61 21.87 4.76
C ALA A 138 2.52 20.81 4.58
N GLY A 139 2.70 19.91 3.62
CA GLY A 139 1.82 18.78 3.36
C GLY A 139 2.04 17.64 4.35
N GLU A 140 1.07 16.74 4.46
CA GLU A 140 1.23 15.52 5.25
C GLU A 140 2.11 14.50 4.51
N PRO A 141 3.02 13.79 5.20
CA PRO A 141 3.80 12.73 4.58
C PRO A 141 2.91 11.63 4.01
N ARG A 142 3.21 11.16 2.81
CA ARG A 142 2.56 9.99 2.21
C ARG A 142 3.13 8.72 2.83
N GLU A 143 2.27 7.83 3.31
CA GLU A 143 2.70 6.53 3.83
C GLU A 143 3.39 5.72 2.73
N TYR A 144 2.83 5.79 1.52
CA TYR A 144 3.30 5.07 0.35
C TYR A 144 3.00 5.87 -0.91
N CYS A 145 3.96 5.99 -1.80
CA CYS A 145 3.81 6.68 -3.07
C CYS A 145 4.71 6.00 -4.11
N THR A 146 4.12 5.54 -5.20
CA THR A 146 4.81 4.76 -6.21
C THR A 146 4.92 5.54 -7.52
N GLN A 147 6.12 5.63 -8.06
CA GLN A 147 6.33 5.92 -9.46
C GLN A 147 6.32 4.60 -10.22
N TYR A 148 5.38 4.42 -11.15
CA TYR A 148 5.26 3.19 -11.93
C TYR A 148 4.75 3.47 -13.34
N GLY A 149 5.55 3.11 -14.36
CA GLY A 149 5.19 3.24 -15.76
C GLY A 149 5.03 4.70 -16.25
N GLU A 150 5.65 5.65 -15.56
CA GLU A 150 5.61 7.08 -15.89
C GLU A 150 7.03 7.66 -15.93
N SER A 151 7.24 8.69 -16.76
CA SER A 151 8.50 9.43 -16.74
C SER A 151 8.65 10.23 -15.45
N ASP A 152 9.88 10.61 -15.11
CA ASP A 152 10.15 11.44 -13.93
C ASP A 152 9.39 12.78 -14.00
N PHE A 153 9.22 13.34 -15.19
CA PHE A 153 8.41 14.54 -15.39
C PHE A 153 6.93 14.31 -15.12
N LEU A 154 6.33 13.24 -15.69
CA LEU A 154 4.92 12.92 -15.46
C LEU A 154 4.64 12.59 -13.99
N PHE A 155 5.59 11.94 -13.32
CA PHE A 155 5.50 11.69 -11.88
C PHE A 155 5.43 12.98 -11.07
N ILE A 156 6.35 13.93 -11.29
CA ILE A 156 6.32 15.26 -10.65
C ILE A 156 5.01 15.99 -10.98
N GLN A 157 4.62 15.99 -12.25
CA GLN A 157 3.40 16.66 -12.72
C GLN A 157 2.15 16.11 -12.02
N ARG A 158 2.06 14.79 -11.87
CA ARG A 158 0.97 14.13 -11.16
C ARG A 158 0.94 14.51 -9.68
N LEU A 159 2.07 14.43 -9.00
CA LEU A 159 2.16 14.79 -7.58
C LEU A 159 1.77 16.26 -7.35
N CYS A 160 2.24 17.16 -8.20
CA CYS A 160 1.86 18.57 -8.15
C CYS A 160 0.36 18.75 -8.34
N ALA A 161 -0.24 18.07 -9.32
CA ALA A 161 -1.66 18.18 -9.61
C ALA A 161 -2.53 17.59 -8.50
N GLU A 162 -2.13 16.47 -7.90
CA GLU A 162 -2.82 15.84 -6.76
C GLU A 162 -2.88 16.75 -5.54
N GLU A 163 -1.77 17.41 -5.19
CA GLU A 163 -1.68 18.35 -4.06
C GLU A 163 -2.11 19.79 -4.42
N GLY A 164 -2.48 20.03 -5.68
CA GLY A 164 -2.88 21.35 -6.14
C GLY A 164 -1.73 22.37 -6.21
N ILE A 165 -0.50 21.91 -6.35
CA ILE A 165 0.71 22.73 -6.48
C ILE A 165 0.89 23.13 -7.95
N ALA A 166 0.94 24.42 -8.23
CA ALA A 166 1.33 24.96 -9.53
C ALA A 166 2.84 25.25 -9.57
N TRP A 167 3.42 25.30 -10.74
CA TRP A 167 4.81 25.70 -10.91
C TRP A 167 5.02 26.59 -12.14
N HIS A 168 6.04 27.44 -12.08
CA HIS A 168 6.46 28.31 -13.16
C HIS A 168 7.97 28.55 -13.10
N HIS A 169 8.51 29.21 -14.11
CA HIS A 169 9.92 29.56 -14.13
C HIS A 169 10.12 31.08 -13.97
N GLN A 170 11.17 31.46 -13.26
CA GLN A 170 11.70 32.82 -13.22
C GLN A 170 13.06 32.80 -13.90
N HIS A 171 13.29 33.75 -14.80
CA HIS A 171 14.48 33.75 -15.65
C HIS A 171 15.44 34.88 -15.28
N SER A 172 16.74 34.58 -15.35
CA SER A 172 17.84 35.54 -15.28
C SER A 172 18.84 35.25 -16.39
N LEU A 173 19.84 36.10 -16.57
CA LEU A 173 20.89 35.87 -17.58
C LEU A 173 21.65 34.55 -17.32
N ASP A 174 21.87 34.20 -16.05
CA ASP A 174 22.74 33.12 -15.64
C ASP A 174 21.98 31.81 -15.31
N GLY A 175 20.64 31.86 -15.23
CA GLY A 175 19.86 30.69 -14.84
C GLY A 175 18.35 30.86 -14.93
N HIS A 176 17.64 29.78 -14.62
CA HIS A 176 16.19 29.80 -14.42
C HIS A 176 15.83 29.07 -13.14
N LEU A 177 15.02 29.72 -12.30
CA LEU A 177 14.52 29.17 -11.05
C LEU A 177 13.14 28.55 -11.26
N LEU A 178 12.98 27.29 -10.88
CA LEU A 178 11.70 26.58 -10.87
C LEU A 178 10.97 26.86 -9.54
N VAL A 179 9.83 27.55 -9.61
CA VAL A 179 9.05 27.95 -8.43
C VAL A 179 7.79 27.11 -8.33
N PHE A 180 7.65 26.38 -7.24
CA PHE A 180 6.43 25.64 -6.89
C PHE A 180 5.61 26.47 -5.90
N SER A 181 4.30 26.60 -6.14
CA SER A 181 3.41 27.39 -5.29
C SER A 181 1.99 26.81 -5.25
N ASP A 182 1.35 26.92 -4.09
CA ASP A 182 -0.06 26.56 -3.89
C ASP A 182 -0.99 27.77 -3.77
N SER A 183 -0.45 29.00 -3.89
CA SER A 183 -1.18 30.25 -3.72
C SER A 183 -0.67 31.35 -4.68
N PRO A 184 -1.57 32.16 -5.27
CA PRO A 184 -1.18 33.29 -6.10
C PRO A 184 -0.47 34.42 -5.32
N VAL A 185 -0.51 34.40 -4.01
CA VAL A 185 0.16 35.40 -3.14
C VAL A 185 1.67 35.45 -3.38
N PHE A 186 2.26 34.33 -3.80
CA PHE A 186 3.70 34.23 -4.09
C PHE A 186 4.07 34.59 -5.52
N ALA A 187 3.09 34.95 -6.36
CA ALA A 187 3.35 35.34 -7.74
C ALA A 187 4.00 36.75 -7.82
N PRO A 188 5.13 36.93 -8.52
CA PRO A 188 5.76 38.24 -8.68
C PRO A 188 4.85 39.21 -9.46
N LYS A 189 4.93 40.51 -9.12
CA LYS A 189 4.20 41.57 -9.83
C LYS A 189 5.10 42.24 -10.87
N LEU A 190 4.59 42.34 -12.10
CA LEU A 190 5.31 42.93 -13.26
C LEU A 190 5.01 44.41 -13.48
N GLY A 191 4.15 45.01 -12.67
CA GLY A 191 3.70 46.40 -12.87
C GLY A 191 2.46 46.53 -13.72
N THR A 192 2.17 47.77 -14.16
CA THR A 192 0.94 48.13 -14.89
C THR A 192 1.23 48.23 -16.41
N THR A 193 0.35 47.67 -17.23
CA THR A 193 0.38 47.79 -18.69
C THR A 193 -0.92 48.43 -19.18
N ALA A 194 -0.81 49.50 -19.95
CA ALA A 194 -1.98 50.22 -20.46
C ALA A 194 -2.61 49.48 -21.64
N PHE A 195 -3.92 49.56 -21.76
CA PHE A 195 -4.66 49.14 -22.93
C PHE A 195 -4.74 50.27 -23.93
N ARG A 196 -4.42 50.00 -25.21
CA ARG A 196 -4.60 50.91 -26.35
C ARG A 196 -5.16 50.16 -27.54
N VAL A 197 -6.29 50.60 -28.04
CA VAL A 197 -6.86 50.03 -29.28
C VAL A 197 -5.86 50.21 -30.41
N ASP A 198 -5.65 49.16 -31.19
CA ASP A 198 -4.82 49.22 -32.39
C ASP A 198 -5.41 50.22 -33.36
N SER A 199 -4.82 51.39 -33.45
CA SER A 199 -5.21 52.49 -34.32
C SER A 199 -4.26 52.66 -35.53
N GLY A 200 -3.29 51.74 -35.68
CA GLY A 200 -2.23 51.86 -36.68
C GLY A 200 -1.14 52.88 -36.30
N MET A 201 -1.23 53.52 -35.12
CA MET A 201 -0.18 54.42 -34.60
C MET A 201 0.74 53.63 -33.65
N VAL A 202 2.04 53.90 -33.72
CA VAL A 202 3.02 53.29 -32.78
C VAL A 202 2.87 53.95 -31.42
N ALA A 203 2.60 53.14 -30.39
CA ALA A 203 2.56 53.61 -29.01
C ALA A 203 4.00 53.95 -28.52
N GLU A 204 4.14 54.94 -27.64
CA GLU A 204 5.43 55.35 -27.06
C GLU A 204 5.97 54.28 -26.09
N HIS A 205 5.10 53.51 -25.47
CA HIS A 205 5.42 52.43 -24.52
C HIS A 205 4.70 51.14 -24.94
N PRO A 206 5.21 49.97 -24.56
CA PRO A 206 4.54 48.70 -24.79
C PRO A 206 3.13 48.67 -24.19
N VAL A 207 2.16 48.09 -24.90
CA VAL A 207 0.73 48.13 -24.57
C VAL A 207 0.05 46.79 -24.81
N VAL A 208 -1.12 46.61 -24.20
CA VAL A 208 -2.09 45.59 -24.64
C VAL A 208 -2.97 46.24 -25.72
N ASN A 209 -2.98 45.70 -26.92
CA ASN A 209 -3.70 46.29 -28.06
C ASN A 209 -4.97 45.51 -28.43
N HIS A 210 -5.17 44.34 -27.90
CA HIS A 210 -6.37 43.54 -28.08
C HIS A 210 -6.70 42.82 -26.75
N LEU A 211 -7.99 42.78 -26.38
CA LEU A 211 -8.45 42.07 -25.20
C LEU A 211 -9.83 41.44 -25.45
N THR A 212 -9.97 40.21 -25.04
CA THR A 212 -11.25 39.49 -24.97
C THR A 212 -11.43 38.96 -23.56
N MET A 213 -12.62 39.14 -22.97
CA MET A 213 -12.99 38.58 -21.67
C MET A 213 -14.08 37.52 -21.89
N GLY A 214 -13.93 36.38 -21.21
CA GLY A 214 -14.88 35.30 -21.29
C GLY A 214 -15.20 34.67 -19.93
N PHE A 215 -16.36 34.00 -19.88
CA PHE A 215 -16.81 33.20 -18.74
C PHE A 215 -17.20 31.80 -19.19
N ASN A 216 -16.85 30.81 -18.39
CA ASN A 216 -17.13 29.39 -18.67
C ASN A 216 -18.06 28.79 -17.60
N THR A 217 -19.04 28.02 -18.03
CA THR A 217 -19.79 27.17 -17.09
C THR A 217 -18.86 26.08 -16.54
N ARG A 218 -18.83 25.91 -15.21
CA ARG A 218 -17.95 24.98 -14.52
C ARG A 218 -18.70 24.26 -13.39
N THR A 219 -18.14 23.12 -12.95
CA THR A 219 -18.59 22.36 -11.78
C THR A 219 -18.78 23.30 -10.60
N SER A 220 -19.88 23.12 -9.87
CA SER A 220 -20.22 23.92 -8.70
C SER A 220 -20.09 23.16 -7.38
N THR A 221 -20.07 21.82 -7.41
CA THR A 221 -19.97 20.98 -6.22
C THR A 221 -18.98 19.84 -6.46
N VAL A 222 -18.16 19.58 -5.46
CA VAL A 222 -17.25 18.43 -5.46
C VAL A 222 -17.51 17.63 -4.20
N THR A 223 -17.75 16.33 -4.37
CA THR A 223 -17.90 15.35 -3.28
C THR A 223 -16.82 14.30 -3.39
N ARG A 224 -16.17 14.03 -2.30
CA ARG A 224 -15.08 13.08 -2.13
C ARG A 224 -15.43 12.09 -1.04
N ARG A 225 -15.27 10.80 -1.29
CA ARG A 225 -15.52 9.75 -0.32
C ARG A 225 -14.35 8.77 -0.26
N ASP A 226 -14.11 8.20 0.93
CA ASP A 226 -13.08 7.20 1.13
C ASP A 226 -13.44 6.20 2.24
N TYR A 227 -12.60 5.17 2.41
CA TYR A 227 -12.73 4.11 3.39
C TYR A 227 -11.50 4.07 4.30
N ASP A 228 -11.71 4.09 5.61
CA ASP A 228 -10.65 3.95 6.62
C ASP A 228 -10.71 2.56 7.27
N LEU A 229 -9.68 1.74 7.03
CA LEU A 229 -9.53 0.41 7.63
C LEU A 229 -9.62 0.45 9.16
N LYS A 230 -9.06 1.48 9.79
CA LYS A 230 -9.02 1.60 11.26
C LYS A 230 -10.36 2.05 11.85
N ARG A 231 -11.21 2.66 11.04
CA ARG A 231 -12.54 3.16 11.40
C ARG A 231 -13.57 2.81 10.33
N PRO A 232 -13.85 1.50 10.10
CA PRO A 232 -14.65 1.04 8.97
C PRO A 232 -16.12 1.52 8.99
N SER A 233 -16.63 1.88 10.17
CA SER A 233 -17.99 2.42 10.34
C SER A 233 -18.08 3.92 10.08
N LEU A 234 -16.95 4.64 9.96
CA LEU A 234 -16.91 6.07 9.70
C LEU A 234 -17.06 6.33 8.20
N LEU A 235 -18.11 7.05 7.83
CA LEU A 235 -18.25 7.55 6.46
C LEU A 235 -17.31 8.74 6.27
N LEU A 236 -16.14 8.49 5.67
CA LEU A 236 -15.23 9.57 5.26
C LEU A 236 -15.78 10.22 3.99
N GLU A 237 -16.60 11.26 4.16
CA GLU A 237 -17.12 12.07 3.06
C GLU A 237 -16.81 13.54 3.29
N SER A 238 -16.38 14.21 2.24
CA SER A 238 -16.11 15.64 2.24
C SER A 238 -16.72 16.28 1.01
N ARG A 239 -17.47 17.36 1.22
CA ARG A 239 -18.15 18.13 0.17
C ARG A 239 -17.74 19.57 0.22
N PHE A 240 -17.54 20.17 -0.96
CA PHE A 240 -17.28 21.59 -1.11
C PHE A 240 -18.13 22.14 -2.25
N THR A 241 -18.83 23.26 -2.01
CA THR A 241 -19.82 23.81 -2.95
C THR A 241 -19.59 25.31 -3.14
N ALA A 242 -19.66 25.78 -4.40
CA ALA A 242 -19.74 27.18 -4.77
C ALA A 242 -21.18 27.51 -5.19
N GLU A 243 -21.61 28.75 -4.90
CA GLU A 243 -22.90 29.26 -5.37
C GLU A 243 -22.87 29.48 -6.87
N PHE A 244 -23.52 28.60 -7.63
CA PHE A 244 -23.57 28.67 -9.08
C PHE A 244 -24.78 27.87 -9.62
N THR A 245 -25.36 28.35 -10.70
CA THR A 245 -26.46 27.68 -11.41
C THR A 245 -26.06 27.42 -12.88
N PRO A 246 -26.23 26.19 -13.42
CA PRO A 246 -26.86 25.03 -12.79
C PRO A 246 -25.96 24.32 -11.77
N ALA A 247 -26.56 23.60 -10.82
CA ALA A 247 -25.81 22.76 -9.89
C ALA A 247 -25.21 21.57 -10.63
N LEU A 248 -23.87 21.52 -10.69
CA LEU A 248 -23.10 20.49 -11.36
C LEU A 248 -22.14 19.86 -10.35
N GLU A 249 -22.30 18.55 -10.10
CA GLU A 249 -21.51 17.82 -9.11
C GLU A 249 -20.49 16.89 -9.77
N GLU A 250 -19.27 16.89 -9.23
CA GLU A 250 -18.27 15.86 -9.45
C GLU A 250 -18.14 15.01 -8.18
N TYR A 251 -18.43 13.71 -8.32
CA TYR A 251 -18.26 12.72 -7.26
C TYR A 251 -17.10 11.78 -7.59
N ARG A 252 -16.22 11.51 -6.61
CA ARG A 252 -15.15 10.51 -6.75
C ARG A 252 -14.97 9.66 -5.49
N TYR A 253 -14.69 8.37 -5.73
CA TYR A 253 -14.32 7.34 -4.76
C TYR A 253 -13.42 6.31 -5.45
N PRO A 254 -12.43 5.73 -4.77
CA PRO A 254 -11.80 6.17 -3.52
C PRO A 254 -10.83 7.34 -3.76
N LEU A 255 -10.43 7.97 -2.67
CA LEU A 255 -9.35 8.96 -2.66
C LEU A 255 -8.57 8.73 -1.36
N LEU A 256 -7.26 8.65 -1.39
CA LEU A 256 -6.38 8.43 -0.22
C LEU A 256 -6.56 9.52 0.86
N MET A 257 -7.77 9.60 1.44
CA MET A 257 -8.13 10.56 2.48
C MET A 257 -7.62 10.04 3.83
N LYS A 258 -6.68 10.75 4.45
CA LYS A 258 -6.14 10.39 5.76
C LYS A 258 -7.02 10.86 6.92
N SER A 259 -7.77 11.93 6.71
CA SER A 259 -8.62 12.55 7.70
C SER A 259 -9.73 13.36 7.04
N GLU A 260 -10.77 13.72 7.80
CA GLU A 260 -11.84 14.63 7.33
C GLU A 260 -11.28 16.00 6.90
N LYS A 261 -10.29 16.52 7.63
CA LYS A 261 -9.59 17.77 7.29
C LYS A 261 -8.91 17.66 5.92
N HIS A 262 -8.19 16.59 5.68
CA HIS A 262 -7.54 16.30 4.39
C HIS A 262 -8.58 16.15 3.27
N GLY A 263 -9.69 15.44 3.53
CA GLY A 263 -10.79 15.31 2.57
C GLY A 263 -11.41 16.66 2.19
N LYS A 264 -11.65 17.56 3.15
CA LYS A 264 -12.13 18.93 2.90
C LYS A 264 -11.16 19.73 2.05
N GLN A 265 -9.85 19.60 2.31
CA GLN A 265 -8.81 20.25 1.51
C GLN A 265 -8.83 19.74 0.06
N LEU A 266 -8.85 18.42 -0.16
CA LEU A 266 -8.91 17.82 -1.49
C LEU A 266 -10.18 18.20 -2.26
N ALA A 267 -11.34 18.24 -1.59
CA ALA A 267 -12.59 18.65 -2.21
C ALA A 267 -12.55 20.14 -2.63
N ARG A 268 -11.99 21.01 -1.77
CA ARG A 268 -11.78 22.42 -2.08
C ARG A 268 -10.83 22.62 -3.26
N GLN A 269 -9.66 21.99 -3.24
CA GLN A 269 -8.67 22.09 -4.32
C GLN A 269 -9.22 21.57 -5.65
N ALA A 270 -10.04 20.51 -5.62
CA ALA A 270 -10.68 20.00 -6.83
C ALA A 270 -11.71 21.01 -7.39
N LEU A 271 -12.49 21.68 -6.54
CA LEU A 271 -13.40 22.72 -6.99
C LEU A 271 -12.64 23.96 -7.53
N GLU A 272 -11.58 24.39 -6.86
CA GLU A 272 -10.67 25.45 -7.34
C GLU A 272 -10.12 25.10 -8.74
N ARG A 273 -9.70 23.84 -8.95
CA ARG A 273 -9.23 23.35 -10.26
C ARG A 273 -10.30 23.47 -11.34
N HIS A 274 -11.52 23.03 -11.07
CA HIS A 274 -12.62 23.12 -12.02
C HIS A 274 -13.00 24.54 -12.39
N ARG A 275 -12.77 25.48 -11.47
CA ARG A 275 -13.20 26.87 -11.60
C ARG A 275 -12.07 27.85 -11.89
N SER A 276 -10.82 27.37 -12.01
CA SER A 276 -9.65 28.23 -12.26
C SER A 276 -9.79 29.10 -13.53
N ASP A 277 -10.52 28.62 -14.54
CA ASP A 277 -10.80 29.32 -15.79
C ASP A 277 -12.27 29.72 -15.94
N TYR A 278 -13.00 29.91 -14.83
CA TYR A 278 -14.37 30.40 -14.85
C TYR A 278 -14.46 31.77 -15.52
N GLN A 279 -13.59 32.71 -15.11
CA GLN A 279 -13.37 34.01 -15.73
C GLN A 279 -11.95 34.07 -16.28
N TRP A 280 -11.79 34.52 -17.50
CA TRP A 280 -10.51 34.64 -18.16
C TRP A 280 -10.46 35.82 -19.11
N ILE A 281 -9.26 36.31 -19.38
CA ILE A 281 -8.97 37.24 -20.45
C ILE A 281 -7.94 36.63 -21.40
N GLU A 282 -8.07 36.97 -22.68
CA GLU A 282 -7.05 36.75 -23.70
C GLU A 282 -6.68 38.10 -24.33
N GLY A 283 -5.40 38.34 -24.49
CA GLY A 283 -4.92 39.59 -25.06
C GLY A 283 -3.75 39.44 -26.00
N LYS A 284 -3.50 40.51 -26.79
CA LYS A 284 -2.29 40.67 -27.59
C LYS A 284 -1.53 41.87 -27.07
N SER A 285 -0.19 41.75 -27.02
CA SER A 285 0.68 42.80 -26.49
C SER A 285 2.06 42.77 -27.14
N ASP A 286 2.76 43.88 -27.09
CA ASP A 286 4.19 44.01 -27.39
C ASP A 286 5.05 44.17 -26.13
N GLN A 287 4.44 43.96 -24.95
CA GLN A 287 5.11 44.05 -23.64
C GLN A 287 5.99 42.83 -23.39
N ALA A 288 7.29 42.99 -23.48
CA ALA A 288 8.27 41.90 -23.36
C ALA A 288 8.48 41.38 -21.91
N ILE A 289 8.01 42.11 -20.89
CA ILE A 289 8.16 41.70 -19.51
C ILE A 289 7.16 40.61 -19.07
N LEU A 290 6.04 40.46 -19.82
CA LEU A 290 4.99 39.51 -19.46
C LEU A 290 5.53 38.07 -19.42
N ARG A 291 5.25 37.33 -18.34
CA ARG A 291 5.68 35.95 -18.07
C ARG A 291 4.59 35.14 -17.42
N SER A 292 4.52 33.86 -17.73
CA SER A 292 3.59 32.96 -17.05
C SER A 292 3.91 32.86 -15.56
N GLY A 293 2.89 32.70 -14.73
CA GLY A 293 3.03 32.64 -13.27
C GLY A 293 3.26 33.99 -12.58
N HIS A 294 3.17 35.10 -13.32
CA HIS A 294 3.33 36.46 -12.79
C HIS A 294 2.03 37.24 -12.83
N LEU A 295 1.93 38.23 -11.97
CA LEU A 295 0.80 39.17 -11.89
C LEU A 295 1.11 40.43 -12.69
N PHE A 296 0.17 40.89 -13.50
CA PHE A 296 0.23 42.20 -14.14
C PHE A 296 -1.09 42.95 -13.93
N GLU A 297 -1.02 44.26 -13.85
CA GLU A 297 -2.17 45.13 -13.74
C GLU A 297 -2.49 45.70 -15.12
N LEU A 298 -3.74 45.52 -15.57
CA LEU A 298 -4.22 46.17 -16.80
C LEU A 298 -4.85 47.51 -16.44
N SER A 299 -4.58 48.55 -17.21
CA SER A 299 -5.16 49.89 -17.02
C SER A 299 -5.69 50.46 -18.32
N GLU A 300 -6.49 51.51 -18.23
CA GLU A 300 -7.01 52.31 -19.31
C GLU A 300 -7.92 51.57 -20.31
N HIS A 301 -8.43 50.38 -19.92
CA HIS A 301 -9.45 49.69 -20.72
C HIS A 301 -10.81 50.38 -20.48
N PRO A 302 -11.64 50.59 -21.57
CA PRO A 302 -12.95 51.25 -21.45
C PRO A 302 -13.91 50.58 -20.48
N ARG A 303 -13.81 49.26 -20.31
CA ARG A 303 -14.58 48.48 -19.34
C ARG A 303 -13.80 48.40 -18.03
N ALA A 304 -14.35 48.97 -16.97
CA ALA A 304 -13.68 49.10 -15.67
C ALA A 304 -13.27 47.74 -15.08
N GLU A 305 -14.10 46.69 -15.24
CA GLU A 305 -13.86 45.35 -14.75
C GLU A 305 -12.62 44.66 -15.36
N CYS A 306 -12.08 45.19 -16.48
CA CYS A 306 -10.83 44.71 -17.06
C CYS A 306 -9.61 45.37 -16.42
N ASN A 307 -9.75 46.56 -15.81
CA ASN A 307 -8.66 47.30 -15.19
C ASN A 307 -8.36 46.77 -13.77
N GLU A 308 -7.95 45.49 -13.70
CA GLU A 308 -7.72 44.74 -12.50
C GLU A 308 -6.32 44.06 -12.56
N LEU A 309 -5.98 43.42 -11.45
CA LEU A 309 -4.78 42.59 -11.37
C LEU A 309 -5.06 41.18 -11.89
N TRP A 310 -4.26 40.71 -12.82
CA TRP A 310 -4.44 39.44 -13.53
C TRP A 310 -3.23 38.52 -13.35
N LEU A 311 -3.45 37.22 -13.15
CA LEU A 311 -2.44 36.18 -13.16
C LEU A 311 -2.28 35.64 -14.59
N LEU A 312 -1.09 35.79 -15.18
CA LEU A 312 -0.74 35.28 -16.49
C LEU A 312 -0.62 33.75 -16.44
N VAL A 313 -1.52 33.05 -17.11
CA VAL A 313 -1.55 31.58 -17.16
C VAL A 313 -0.67 31.04 -18.27
N SER A 314 -0.74 31.64 -19.47
CA SER A 314 0.03 31.22 -20.63
C SER A 314 0.36 32.39 -21.54
N LEU A 315 1.50 32.27 -22.22
CA LEU A 315 1.93 33.21 -23.24
C LEU A 315 2.46 32.46 -24.47
N SER A 316 2.26 33.09 -25.65
CA SER A 316 2.92 32.72 -26.88
C SER A 316 3.69 33.94 -27.38
N HIS A 317 4.97 33.78 -27.60
CA HIS A 317 5.91 34.82 -27.96
C HIS A 317 6.30 34.69 -29.44
N GLU A 318 6.45 35.80 -30.12
CA GLU A 318 6.98 35.85 -31.47
C GLU A 318 7.89 37.07 -31.63
N GLY A 319 9.08 36.87 -32.16
CA GLY A 319 10.04 37.92 -32.48
C GLY A 319 10.60 37.75 -33.86
N LYS A 320 10.74 38.88 -34.61
CA LYS A 320 11.36 38.90 -35.91
C LYS A 320 12.35 40.07 -36.02
N GLN A 321 13.58 39.78 -36.50
CA GLN A 321 14.66 40.76 -36.67
C GLN A 321 15.34 40.61 -38.03
N PRO A 322 14.62 40.85 -39.13
CA PRO A 322 15.16 40.64 -40.47
C PRO A 322 16.37 41.53 -40.82
N ALA A 323 16.58 42.60 -40.07
CA ALA A 323 17.75 43.50 -40.23
C ALA A 323 19.10 42.79 -40.10
N VAL A 324 19.18 41.62 -39.43
CA VAL A 324 20.44 40.85 -39.30
C VAL A 324 20.92 40.23 -40.60
N LEU A 325 20.08 40.13 -41.66
CA LEU A 325 20.46 39.62 -42.96
C LEU A 325 21.32 40.60 -43.73
N GLU A 326 21.29 41.93 -43.40
CA GLU A 326 22.13 43.02 -43.99
C GLU A 326 22.07 43.12 -45.54
N GLU A 327 21.23 42.35 -46.19
CA GLU A 327 21.07 42.35 -47.66
C GLU A 327 19.74 43.00 -48.04
N ALA A 328 19.74 43.67 -49.17
CA ALA A 328 18.53 44.26 -49.75
C ALA A 328 17.49 43.14 -50.00
N PHE A 329 16.38 43.24 -49.35
CA PHE A 329 15.31 42.26 -49.39
C PHE A 329 14.81 42.02 -50.83
N SER A 330 15.07 40.84 -51.36
CA SER A 330 14.25 40.27 -52.36
C SER A 330 12.97 39.72 -51.77
N SER A 331 11.86 40.40 -52.01
CA SER A 331 10.47 39.95 -52.02
C SER A 331 10.18 38.58 -51.35
N GLU A 332 10.40 38.39 -50.04
CA GLU A 332 9.56 37.45 -49.34
C GLU A 332 8.16 38.07 -49.24
N ALA A 333 7.15 37.31 -49.66
CA ALA A 333 5.77 37.73 -49.63
C ALA A 333 5.44 38.28 -48.24
N LYS A 334 4.81 39.48 -48.16
CA LYS A 334 4.39 40.05 -46.87
C LYS A 334 3.63 38.97 -46.09
N PRO A 335 4.01 38.73 -44.83
CA PRO A 335 3.30 37.73 -44.01
C PRO A 335 1.81 38.03 -44.06
N ALA A 336 0.98 36.99 -44.14
CA ALA A 336 -0.47 37.15 -44.26
C ALA A 336 -1.08 37.95 -43.08
N ASP A 337 -0.37 37.99 -41.93
CA ASP A 337 -0.75 38.70 -40.71
C ASP A 337 -0.11 40.11 -40.59
N GLY A 338 0.71 40.55 -41.55
CA GLY A 338 1.35 41.85 -41.56
C GLY A 338 2.50 42.03 -40.55
N PHE A 339 2.87 41.04 -39.76
CA PHE A 339 3.95 41.13 -38.76
C PHE A 339 5.30 40.82 -39.41
N SER A 340 6.07 41.86 -39.69
CA SER A 340 7.37 41.73 -40.38
C SER A 340 8.58 41.95 -39.48
N GLN A 341 8.44 42.67 -38.37
CA GLN A 341 9.56 43.03 -37.48
C GLN A 341 9.09 43.37 -36.08
N GLY A 342 9.94 43.14 -35.09
CA GLY A 342 9.72 43.48 -33.70
C GLY A 342 9.29 42.28 -32.84
N TYR A 343 8.72 42.56 -31.68
CA TYR A 343 8.23 41.56 -30.72
C TYR A 343 6.72 41.70 -30.54
N ARG A 344 6.04 40.60 -30.44
CA ARG A 344 4.64 40.49 -29.97
C ARG A 344 4.40 39.26 -29.15
N ASN A 345 3.39 39.30 -28.31
CA ASN A 345 2.89 38.12 -27.62
C ASN A 345 1.36 38.03 -27.62
N THR A 346 0.86 36.86 -27.40
CA THR A 346 -0.52 36.62 -27.01
C THR A 346 -0.54 35.97 -25.66
N PHE A 347 -1.43 36.37 -24.78
CA PHE A 347 -1.51 35.86 -23.43
C PHE A 347 -2.92 35.47 -23.04
N ARG A 348 -3.01 34.56 -22.08
CA ARG A 348 -4.23 34.22 -21.35
C ARG A 348 -3.99 34.44 -19.86
N ALA A 349 -4.95 35.08 -19.18
CA ALA A 349 -4.86 35.36 -17.77
C ALA A 349 -6.20 35.16 -17.07
N ILE A 350 -6.13 34.99 -15.74
CA ILE A 350 -7.27 34.82 -14.83
C ILE A 350 -7.18 35.88 -13.72
N PRO A 351 -8.29 36.20 -13.01
CA PRO A 351 -8.23 37.17 -11.92
C PRO A 351 -7.20 36.77 -10.85
N ALA A 352 -6.48 37.73 -10.30
CA ALA A 352 -5.37 37.51 -9.36
C ALA A 352 -5.78 36.79 -8.06
N GLU A 353 -7.04 36.94 -7.63
CA GLU A 353 -7.59 36.27 -6.44
C GLU A 353 -7.93 34.79 -6.69
N VAL A 354 -7.98 34.36 -7.95
CA VAL A 354 -8.29 32.97 -8.30
C VAL A 354 -7.05 32.10 -8.14
N VAL A 355 -7.18 31.05 -7.33
CA VAL A 355 -6.12 30.09 -7.14
C VAL A 355 -6.04 29.18 -8.36
N PHE A 356 -4.96 29.27 -9.11
CA PHE A 356 -4.70 28.34 -10.22
C PHE A 356 -4.32 26.97 -9.66
N ARG A 357 -5.03 25.93 -10.12
CA ARG A 357 -4.69 24.54 -9.83
C ARG A 357 -4.44 23.80 -11.15
N PRO A 358 -3.31 23.11 -11.29
CA PRO A 358 -3.01 22.39 -12.52
C PRO A 358 -4.05 21.30 -12.78
N PRO A 359 -4.38 21.01 -14.06
CA PRO A 359 -5.26 19.91 -14.42
C PRO A 359 -4.63 18.58 -13.98
N LEU A 360 -5.47 17.62 -13.57
CA LEU A 360 -5.00 16.26 -13.33
C LEU A 360 -4.53 15.66 -14.67
N PRO A 361 -3.37 15.00 -14.70
CA PRO A 361 -2.93 14.28 -15.89
C PRO A 361 -3.88 13.13 -16.20
N ALA A 362 -3.73 12.52 -17.36
CA ALA A 362 -4.44 11.29 -17.72
C ALA A 362 -4.23 10.22 -16.63
N PRO A 363 -5.26 9.43 -16.31
CA PRO A 363 -5.12 8.36 -15.32
C PRO A 363 -3.97 7.42 -15.69
N ARG A 364 -3.22 6.98 -14.69
CA ARG A 364 -2.19 5.96 -14.86
C ARG A 364 -2.81 4.67 -15.43
N PRO A 365 -2.04 3.85 -16.17
CA PRO A 365 -2.48 2.51 -16.52
C PRO A 365 -2.88 1.72 -15.27
N LEU A 366 -4.05 1.06 -15.32
CA LEU A 366 -4.54 0.26 -14.21
C LEU A 366 -3.63 -0.95 -13.98
N LEU A 367 -3.09 -1.10 -12.79
CA LEU A 367 -2.39 -2.30 -12.37
C LEU A 367 -3.40 -3.35 -11.89
N VAL A 368 -3.36 -4.55 -12.48
CA VAL A 368 -4.25 -5.66 -12.08
C VAL A 368 -3.63 -6.43 -10.94
N CYS A 369 -2.50 -7.09 -11.19
CA CYS A 369 -1.78 -7.83 -10.17
C CYS A 369 -0.29 -7.96 -10.51
N GLN A 370 0.52 -8.19 -9.49
CA GLN A 370 1.95 -8.48 -9.58
C GLN A 370 2.32 -9.50 -8.52
N THR A 371 3.51 -10.09 -8.62
CA THR A 371 4.08 -10.88 -7.54
C THR A 371 5.08 -10.05 -6.74
N ALA A 372 5.20 -10.38 -5.46
CA ALA A 372 6.18 -9.77 -4.58
C ALA A 372 6.66 -10.79 -3.55
N ARG A 373 7.79 -10.53 -2.93
CA ARG A 373 8.35 -11.34 -1.85
C ARG A 373 8.08 -10.69 -0.50
N VAL A 374 7.60 -11.47 0.46
CA VAL A 374 7.40 -10.99 1.84
C VAL A 374 8.74 -10.70 2.49
N THR A 375 8.84 -9.58 3.17
CA THR A 375 10.07 -9.11 3.83
C THR A 375 9.85 -8.82 5.32
N GLY A 376 10.94 -8.78 6.08
CA GLY A 376 10.93 -8.49 7.50
C GLY A 376 12.32 -8.17 8.04
N PRO A 377 12.45 -7.95 9.36
CA PRO A 377 13.76 -7.79 10.01
C PRO A 377 14.62 -9.04 9.84
N PRO A 378 15.95 -8.90 9.81
CA PRO A 378 16.85 -10.03 9.75
C PRO A 378 16.62 -11.03 10.89
N GLY A 379 16.44 -12.30 10.55
CA GLY A 379 16.21 -13.38 11.52
C GLY A 379 14.76 -13.63 11.89
N GLU A 380 13.82 -12.76 11.52
CA GLU A 380 12.39 -12.98 11.71
C GLU A 380 11.82 -13.87 10.60
N GLU A 381 11.07 -14.89 11.00
CA GLU A 381 10.37 -15.78 10.06
C GLU A 381 8.95 -15.30 9.74
N ILE A 382 8.32 -14.60 10.69
CA ILE A 382 6.96 -14.07 10.57
C ILE A 382 6.98 -12.64 11.07
N PHE A 383 6.67 -11.70 10.17
CA PHE A 383 6.64 -10.27 10.51
C PHE A 383 5.33 -9.65 10.07
N CYS A 384 4.48 -9.35 11.02
CA CYS A 384 3.17 -8.71 10.79
C CYS A 384 2.85 -7.69 11.88
N ASP A 385 1.86 -6.85 11.62
CA ASP A 385 1.29 -5.94 12.61
C ASP A 385 0.02 -6.52 13.27
N GLU A 386 -0.63 -5.72 14.12
CA GLU A 386 -1.86 -6.07 14.84
C GLU A 386 -3.06 -6.37 13.93
N TYR A 387 -3.02 -5.98 12.66
CA TYR A 387 -4.05 -6.28 11.65
C TYR A 387 -3.69 -7.47 10.75
N GLY A 388 -2.58 -8.16 11.04
CA GLY A 388 -2.09 -9.26 10.22
C GLY A 388 -1.53 -8.80 8.86
N ARG A 389 -1.19 -7.50 8.70
CA ARG A 389 -0.57 -6.96 7.50
C ARG A 389 0.91 -7.36 7.46
N VAL A 390 1.45 -7.51 6.26
CA VAL A 390 2.87 -7.83 6.04
C VAL A 390 3.51 -6.81 5.11
N ARG A 391 4.84 -6.84 5.03
CA ARG A 391 5.60 -6.01 4.09
C ARG A 391 6.18 -6.86 2.99
N VAL A 392 6.33 -6.26 1.80
CA VAL A 392 6.80 -6.98 0.62
C VAL A 392 7.87 -6.16 -0.12
N GLU A 393 8.62 -6.83 -0.97
CA GLU A 393 9.52 -6.23 -1.94
C GLU A 393 9.12 -6.70 -3.33
N PHE A 394 8.93 -5.72 -4.23
CA PHE A 394 8.60 -6.00 -5.62
C PHE A 394 9.88 -6.29 -6.42
N PRO A 395 9.86 -7.21 -7.41
CA PRO A 395 11.05 -7.53 -8.22
C PRO A 395 11.63 -6.36 -9.00
N TRP A 396 10.83 -5.33 -9.26
CA TRP A 396 11.23 -4.12 -9.98
C TRP A 396 11.79 -3.02 -9.06
N ASP A 397 11.64 -3.13 -7.73
CA ASP A 397 12.17 -2.13 -6.79
C ASP A 397 13.70 -2.24 -6.71
N ARG A 398 14.38 -1.31 -7.34
CA ARG A 398 15.84 -1.24 -7.41
C ARG A 398 16.50 -0.81 -6.09
N ALA A 399 15.71 -0.44 -5.09
CA ALA A 399 16.24 -0.11 -3.76
C ALA A 399 16.77 -1.33 -3.02
N GLU A 400 16.31 -2.57 -3.39
CA GLU A 400 16.78 -3.87 -2.89
C GLU A 400 16.98 -3.90 -1.36
N ARG A 401 16.03 -3.30 -0.64
CA ARG A 401 16.14 -3.11 0.82
C ARG A 401 16.07 -4.44 1.57
N ASN A 402 15.27 -5.37 1.06
CA ASN A 402 15.07 -6.71 1.59
C ASN A 402 14.91 -6.75 3.12
N SER A 403 14.11 -5.84 3.66
CA SER A 403 13.95 -5.62 5.08
C SER A 403 12.54 -5.16 5.45
N GLU A 404 12.32 -4.88 6.71
CA GLU A 404 11.08 -4.26 7.22
C GLU A 404 10.76 -2.88 6.61
N LYS A 405 11.66 -2.31 5.81
CA LYS A 405 11.51 -1.00 5.16
C LYS A 405 11.21 -1.09 3.67
N SER A 406 11.02 -2.29 3.13
CA SER A 406 10.85 -2.51 1.68
C SER A 406 9.53 -1.92 1.15
N SER A 407 8.44 -1.97 1.92
CA SER A 407 7.15 -1.37 1.53
C SER A 407 6.38 -0.80 2.72
N CYS A 408 5.17 -0.27 2.46
CA CYS A 408 4.17 -0.06 3.51
C CYS A 408 3.62 -1.40 4.03
N TRP A 409 2.73 -1.35 5.02
CA TRP A 409 1.97 -2.50 5.48
C TRP A 409 0.86 -2.86 4.50
N LEU A 410 0.93 -4.04 3.89
CA LEU A 410 -0.08 -4.57 2.97
C LEU A 410 -1.06 -5.47 3.72
N ARG A 411 -2.36 -5.23 3.53
CA ARG A 411 -3.41 -6.13 4.03
C ARG A 411 -3.31 -7.47 3.32
N VAL A 412 -3.57 -8.55 4.07
CA VAL A 412 -3.65 -9.91 3.52
C VAL A 412 -5.12 -10.32 3.44
N ALA A 413 -5.60 -10.62 2.26
CA ALA A 413 -6.94 -11.15 2.08
C ALA A 413 -7.07 -12.53 2.70
N SER A 414 -8.20 -12.80 3.34
CA SER A 414 -8.57 -14.10 3.87
C SER A 414 -9.82 -14.62 3.17
N SER A 415 -9.95 -15.93 3.08
CA SER A 415 -11.17 -16.55 2.56
C SER A 415 -12.39 -16.31 3.45
N TRP A 416 -12.19 -15.97 4.72
CA TRP A 416 -13.23 -15.72 5.70
C TRP A 416 -12.71 -14.83 6.82
N ALA A 417 -13.35 -13.68 7.04
CA ALA A 417 -12.98 -12.73 8.09
C ALA A 417 -14.24 -12.13 8.71
N GLY A 418 -14.34 -12.19 10.03
CA GLY A 418 -15.42 -11.63 10.82
C GLY A 418 -14.93 -11.13 12.17
N ASP A 419 -15.84 -10.64 13.00
CA ASP A 419 -15.54 -10.13 14.33
C ASP A 419 -15.20 -11.30 15.29
N GLY A 420 -13.91 -11.55 15.50
CA GLY A 420 -13.41 -12.62 16.35
C GLY A 420 -13.50 -14.04 15.76
N PHE A 421 -13.88 -14.19 14.48
CA PHE A 421 -13.92 -15.49 13.81
C PHE A 421 -13.43 -15.40 12.35
N GLY A 422 -13.04 -16.54 11.79
CA GLY A 422 -12.59 -16.64 10.41
C GLY A 422 -11.32 -17.47 10.24
N ALA A 423 -10.71 -17.36 9.06
CA ALA A 423 -9.45 -18.03 8.73
C ALA A 423 -8.33 -16.99 8.63
N VAL A 424 -7.31 -17.12 9.44
CA VAL A 424 -6.13 -16.21 9.45
C VAL A 424 -4.89 -17.03 9.14
N THR A 425 -4.18 -16.65 8.07
CA THR A 425 -2.88 -17.23 7.71
C THR A 425 -1.95 -16.09 7.31
N ILE A 426 -0.89 -15.89 8.08
CA ILE A 426 0.09 -14.84 7.82
C ILE A 426 1.17 -15.38 6.87
N PRO A 427 1.35 -14.79 5.68
CA PRO A 427 2.48 -15.09 4.81
C PRO A 427 3.81 -14.83 5.52
N ARG A 428 4.73 -15.78 5.43
CA ARG A 428 6.04 -15.68 6.10
C ARG A 428 7.05 -14.95 5.25
N VAL A 429 8.10 -14.46 5.88
CA VAL A 429 9.26 -13.87 5.21
C VAL A 429 9.80 -14.84 4.14
N ASP A 430 10.20 -14.33 2.99
CA ASP A 430 10.65 -15.02 1.78
C ASP A 430 9.55 -15.77 0.98
N MET A 431 8.28 -15.76 1.43
CA MET A 431 7.20 -16.30 0.61
C MET A 431 6.87 -15.35 -0.55
N GLU A 432 6.56 -15.93 -1.70
CA GLU A 432 6.03 -15.19 -2.86
C GLU A 432 4.52 -15.02 -2.73
N VAL A 433 4.05 -13.80 -2.91
CA VAL A 433 2.64 -13.42 -2.79
C VAL A 433 2.14 -12.75 -4.06
N VAL A 434 0.83 -12.88 -4.31
CA VAL A 434 0.12 -12.12 -5.33
C VAL A 434 -0.37 -10.83 -4.72
N VAL A 435 0.05 -9.71 -5.29
CA VAL A 435 -0.37 -8.37 -4.92
C VAL A 435 -1.33 -7.84 -5.98
N THR A 436 -2.52 -7.49 -5.59
CA THR A 436 -3.49 -6.76 -6.41
C THR A 436 -3.57 -5.31 -5.94
N PHE A 437 -4.09 -4.44 -6.79
CA PHE A 437 -4.14 -3.00 -6.52
C PHE A 437 -5.59 -2.55 -6.51
N GLN A 438 -6.04 -1.91 -5.42
CA GLN A 438 -7.40 -1.41 -5.32
C GLN A 438 -7.64 -0.34 -6.39
N GLU A 439 -8.72 -0.46 -7.16
CA GLU A 439 -9.03 0.39 -8.32
C GLU A 439 -7.88 0.51 -9.34
N GLY A 440 -6.93 -0.41 -9.32
CA GLY A 440 -5.74 -0.38 -10.17
C GLY A 440 -4.69 0.66 -9.78
N ASP A 441 -4.81 1.27 -8.60
CA ASP A 441 -3.88 2.29 -8.11
C ASP A 441 -2.64 1.65 -7.48
N PRO A 442 -1.43 1.87 -8.03
CA PRO A 442 -0.17 1.35 -7.48
C PRO A 442 0.10 1.74 -6.03
N ASP A 443 -0.53 2.81 -5.55
CA ASP A 443 -0.36 3.30 -4.17
C ASP A 443 -1.26 2.55 -3.17
N GLN A 444 -2.12 1.62 -3.64
CA GLN A 444 -3.05 0.83 -2.82
C GLN A 444 -2.88 -0.69 -3.00
N PRO A 445 -1.72 -1.26 -2.66
CA PRO A 445 -1.45 -2.69 -2.81
C PRO A 445 -2.20 -3.52 -1.75
N LEU A 446 -2.69 -4.71 -2.17
CA LEU A 446 -3.39 -5.70 -1.35
C LEU A 446 -2.91 -7.11 -1.70
N ILE A 447 -2.56 -7.93 -0.72
CA ILE A 447 -2.18 -9.33 -0.94
C ILE A 447 -3.45 -10.18 -1.04
N THR A 448 -3.59 -10.91 -2.15
CA THR A 448 -4.76 -11.77 -2.43
C THR A 448 -4.45 -13.25 -2.43
N GLY A 449 -3.17 -13.65 -2.35
CA GLY A 449 -2.79 -15.05 -2.30
C GLY A 449 -1.29 -15.26 -2.18
N CYS A 450 -0.90 -16.53 -2.05
CA CYS A 450 0.49 -16.98 -2.08
C CYS A 450 0.73 -17.89 -3.28
N ILE A 451 1.93 -17.85 -3.85
CA ILE A 451 2.34 -18.68 -4.99
C ILE A 451 3.52 -19.54 -4.57
N ALA A 452 3.42 -20.84 -4.87
CA ALA A 452 4.56 -21.74 -4.73
C ALA A 452 5.58 -21.49 -5.83
N ASN A 453 6.86 -21.56 -5.48
CA ASN A 453 7.96 -21.45 -6.42
C ASN A 453 9.06 -22.51 -6.14
N LYS A 454 10.19 -22.42 -6.82
CA LYS A 454 11.28 -23.41 -6.65
C LYS A 454 11.88 -23.40 -5.24
N VAL A 455 11.88 -22.26 -4.55
CA VAL A 455 12.40 -22.12 -3.18
C VAL A 455 11.31 -22.49 -2.15
N ASN A 456 10.11 -22.01 -2.35
CA ASN A 456 8.94 -22.28 -1.51
C ASN A 456 8.03 -23.28 -2.22
N ALA A 457 8.46 -24.54 -2.25
CA ALA A 457 7.73 -25.62 -2.92
C ALA A 457 6.50 -26.06 -2.11
N VAL A 458 5.55 -26.70 -2.78
CA VAL A 458 4.37 -27.30 -2.15
C VAL A 458 4.75 -28.41 -1.16
N ALA A 459 3.88 -28.66 -0.17
CA ALA A 459 4.15 -29.58 0.94
C ALA A 459 4.42 -31.04 0.53
N HIS A 460 3.91 -31.48 -0.62
CA HIS A 460 4.12 -32.83 -1.18
C HIS A 460 4.50 -32.75 -2.65
N PRO A 461 5.40 -33.63 -3.14
CA PRO A 461 5.87 -33.58 -4.52
C PRO A 461 4.74 -33.72 -5.55
N LEU A 462 4.68 -32.80 -6.50
CA LEU A 462 3.82 -32.88 -7.66
C LEU A 462 4.63 -33.39 -8.88
N PRO A 463 4.00 -34.09 -9.84
CA PRO A 463 2.58 -34.46 -9.92
C PRO A 463 2.21 -35.74 -9.15
N ALA A 464 3.15 -36.39 -8.44
CA ALA A 464 2.92 -37.67 -7.77
C ALA A 464 1.78 -37.62 -6.73
N SER A 465 1.64 -36.50 -6.03
CA SER A 465 0.63 -36.27 -4.98
C SER A 465 -0.55 -35.39 -5.45
N LYS A 466 -0.90 -35.42 -6.73
CA LYS A 466 -1.96 -34.58 -7.31
C LYS A 466 -3.36 -34.83 -6.75
N THR A 467 -3.58 -35.98 -6.13
CA THR A 467 -4.86 -36.37 -5.48
C THR A 467 -4.93 -35.97 -4.01
N ARG A 468 -3.89 -35.31 -3.49
CA ARG A 468 -3.79 -34.94 -2.07
C ARG A 468 -4.08 -33.47 -1.85
N THR A 469 -5.05 -33.18 -1.01
CA THR A 469 -5.31 -31.85 -0.46
C THR A 469 -4.60 -31.70 0.89
N VAL A 470 -3.87 -30.60 1.11
CA VAL A 470 -3.00 -30.43 2.29
C VAL A 470 -3.15 -29.04 2.90
N LEU A 471 -3.35 -28.99 4.20
CA LEU A 471 -3.12 -27.83 5.04
C LEU A 471 -1.97 -28.16 6.00
N ARG A 472 -0.78 -27.58 5.75
CA ARG A 472 0.39 -27.78 6.58
C ARG A 472 0.94 -26.47 7.09
N SER A 473 1.12 -26.36 8.41
CA SER A 473 1.86 -25.28 9.05
C SER A 473 3.34 -25.67 9.22
N GLN A 474 4.13 -24.78 9.78
CA GLN A 474 5.53 -25.02 10.10
C GLN A 474 5.85 -24.39 11.45
N SER A 475 6.60 -25.10 12.29
CA SER A 475 7.08 -24.55 13.56
C SER A 475 7.94 -23.31 13.35
N SER A 476 7.83 -22.33 14.24
CA SER A 476 8.70 -21.16 14.30
C SER A 476 9.34 -21.12 15.71
N PRO A 477 10.67 -20.96 15.82
CA PRO A 477 11.67 -21.02 14.73
C PRO A 477 11.70 -22.36 13.99
N ARG A 478 12.16 -22.35 12.75
CA ARG A 478 12.27 -23.54 11.89
C ARG A 478 13.14 -24.62 12.53
N ASN A 479 12.53 -25.75 12.85
CA ASN A 479 13.21 -26.92 13.43
C ASN A 479 12.81 -28.24 12.74
N GLY A 480 12.13 -28.16 11.58
CA GLY A 480 11.57 -29.30 10.88
C GLY A 480 10.20 -29.76 11.39
N GLY A 481 9.69 -29.19 12.47
CA GLY A 481 8.37 -29.51 13.00
C GLY A 481 7.23 -28.89 12.18
N TYR A 482 6.05 -29.55 12.17
CA TYR A 482 4.87 -29.10 11.46
C TYR A 482 3.59 -29.73 11.99
N ASN A 483 2.46 -29.03 11.83
CA ASN A 483 1.13 -29.61 11.96
C ASN A 483 0.54 -29.81 10.55
N GLU A 484 -0.28 -30.86 10.37
CA GLU A 484 -0.85 -31.18 9.06
C GLU A 484 -2.25 -31.77 9.15
N LEU A 485 -3.13 -31.27 8.31
CA LEU A 485 -4.34 -31.95 7.90
C LEU A 485 -4.21 -32.26 6.41
N SER A 486 -4.21 -33.55 6.05
CA SER A 486 -4.19 -33.95 4.64
C SER A 486 -5.27 -34.96 4.31
N ILE A 487 -5.78 -34.86 3.08
CA ILE A 487 -6.83 -35.70 2.53
C ILE A 487 -6.28 -36.30 1.24
N GLU A 488 -6.16 -37.60 1.18
CA GLU A 488 -5.81 -38.36 -0.02
C GLU A 488 -7.07 -38.95 -0.63
N ASP A 489 -7.35 -38.60 -1.91
CA ASP A 489 -8.57 -39.00 -2.61
C ASP A 489 -8.31 -40.08 -3.69
N ARG A 490 -7.14 -40.71 -3.70
CA ARG A 490 -6.81 -41.80 -4.65
C ARG A 490 -7.67 -43.00 -4.34
N ALA A 491 -8.45 -43.47 -5.32
CA ALA A 491 -9.34 -44.61 -5.18
C ALA A 491 -8.63 -45.83 -4.60
N GLY A 492 -9.17 -46.39 -3.52
CA GLY A 492 -8.61 -47.54 -2.79
C GLY A 492 -7.44 -47.19 -1.84
N GLN A 493 -7.06 -45.90 -1.76
CA GLN A 493 -6.04 -45.38 -0.84
C GLN A 493 -6.50 -44.12 -0.09
N GLU A 494 -7.80 -43.90 -0.05
CA GLU A 494 -8.42 -42.75 0.57
C GLU A 494 -8.00 -42.68 2.05
N LYS A 495 -7.60 -41.47 2.50
CA LYS A 495 -7.10 -41.29 3.85
C LYS A 495 -7.24 -39.85 4.31
N ILE A 496 -7.78 -39.67 5.53
CA ILE A 496 -7.65 -38.41 6.27
C ILE A 496 -6.54 -38.59 7.30
N TYR A 497 -5.57 -37.69 7.28
CA TYR A 497 -4.42 -37.72 8.18
C TYR A 497 -4.36 -36.40 8.96
N LEU A 498 -4.39 -36.50 10.29
CA LEU A 498 -4.23 -35.39 11.22
C LEU A 498 -2.94 -35.59 12.01
N ARG A 499 -2.08 -34.59 12.01
CA ARG A 499 -0.82 -34.59 12.76
C ARG A 499 -0.68 -33.31 13.57
N ALA A 500 -0.48 -33.46 14.87
CA ALA A 500 0.01 -32.44 15.76
C ALA A 500 1.51 -32.62 16.02
N GLN A 501 2.29 -31.55 15.96
CA GLN A 501 3.74 -31.62 16.23
C GLN A 501 4.01 -31.88 17.70
N ARG A 502 3.20 -31.33 18.58
CA ARG A 502 3.34 -31.46 20.03
C ARG A 502 2.02 -31.92 20.62
N ASP A 503 1.09 -31.05 20.86
CA ASP A 503 -0.13 -31.32 21.60
C ASP A 503 -1.35 -31.26 20.67
N LEU A 504 -2.33 -32.13 20.91
CA LEU A 504 -3.65 -32.08 20.29
C LEU A 504 -4.69 -31.96 21.39
N GLU A 505 -5.41 -30.84 21.42
CA GLU A 505 -6.53 -30.61 22.34
C GLU A 505 -7.84 -30.65 21.55
N GLN A 506 -8.84 -31.32 22.07
CA GLN A 506 -10.17 -31.43 21.50
C GLN A 506 -11.23 -31.11 22.54
N LEU A 507 -12.00 -30.06 22.35
CA LEU A 507 -13.12 -29.66 23.20
C LEU A 507 -14.43 -29.86 22.45
N ILE A 508 -15.31 -30.70 23.03
CA ILE A 508 -16.64 -30.99 22.48
C ILE A 508 -17.66 -30.64 23.52
N LEU A 509 -18.47 -29.62 23.31
CA LEU A 509 -19.41 -29.09 24.30
C LEU A 509 -20.71 -29.88 24.40
N ASN A 510 -20.97 -30.82 23.49
CA ASN A 510 -22.15 -31.67 23.51
C ASN A 510 -21.75 -33.13 23.23
N ASP A 511 -22.12 -33.71 22.12
CA ASP A 511 -21.94 -35.13 21.82
C ASP A 511 -20.71 -35.40 20.93
N SER A 512 -19.94 -36.47 21.26
CA SER A 512 -18.99 -37.08 20.34
C SER A 512 -19.47 -38.47 19.93
N ARG A 513 -19.55 -38.72 18.62
CA ARG A 513 -19.94 -40.01 18.05
C ARG A 513 -18.88 -40.52 17.09
N SER A 514 -18.45 -41.78 17.28
CA SER A 514 -17.48 -42.44 16.38
C SER A 514 -18.05 -43.76 15.92
N LEU A 515 -18.12 -43.99 14.60
CA LEU A 515 -18.48 -45.27 14.00
C LEU A 515 -17.30 -45.77 13.17
N ILE A 516 -16.72 -46.88 13.56
CA ILE A 516 -15.58 -47.52 12.89
C ILE A 516 -16.03 -48.89 12.42
N THR A 517 -16.11 -49.07 11.11
CA THR A 517 -16.65 -50.29 10.50
C THR A 517 -15.69 -51.46 10.49
N ARG A 518 -14.40 -51.21 10.70
CA ARG A 518 -13.37 -52.27 10.70
C ARG A 518 -12.54 -52.26 11.98
N ASP A 519 -11.34 -51.71 11.96
CA ASP A 519 -10.38 -51.80 13.05
C ASP A 519 -10.10 -50.45 13.71
N ARG A 520 -9.96 -50.45 15.04
CA ARG A 520 -9.43 -49.31 15.83
C ARG A 520 -8.13 -49.72 16.50
N HIS A 521 -7.07 -48.97 16.24
CA HIS A 521 -5.77 -49.09 16.94
C HIS A 521 -5.50 -47.82 17.73
N GLU A 522 -5.11 -48.00 18.99
CA GLU A 522 -4.74 -46.91 19.88
C GLU A 522 -3.43 -47.27 20.58
N HIS A 523 -2.47 -46.37 20.61
CA HIS A 523 -1.19 -46.51 21.29
C HIS A 523 -0.91 -45.24 22.08
N VAL A 524 -0.81 -45.39 23.39
CA VAL A 524 -0.47 -44.31 24.34
C VAL A 524 0.90 -44.65 24.92
N GLY A 525 1.88 -43.78 24.73
CA GLY A 525 3.27 -44.00 25.11
C GLY A 525 3.54 -43.83 26.61
N ASN A 526 2.69 -43.10 27.32
CA ASN A 526 2.80 -42.85 28.76
C ASN A 526 1.45 -43.06 29.41
N ASP A 527 0.86 -42.09 30.05
CA ASP A 527 -0.35 -42.23 30.86
C ASP A 527 -1.63 -42.05 30.03
N SER A 528 -2.68 -42.77 30.37
CA SER A 528 -4.03 -42.58 29.86
C SER A 528 -5.01 -42.43 31.02
N THR A 529 -5.70 -41.30 31.05
CA THR A 529 -6.69 -41.01 32.12
C THR A 529 -8.06 -40.81 31.46
N SER A 530 -9.10 -41.40 32.05
CA SER A 530 -10.48 -41.22 31.59
C SER A 530 -11.38 -40.93 32.80
N LEU A 531 -12.15 -39.86 32.76
CA LEU A 531 -13.18 -39.52 33.73
C LEU A 531 -14.55 -39.58 33.06
N ILE A 532 -15.45 -40.40 33.53
CA ILE A 532 -16.82 -40.54 33.06
C ILE A 532 -17.76 -40.30 34.23
N GLU A 533 -18.41 -39.14 34.25
CA GLU A 533 -19.33 -38.76 35.33
C GLU A 533 -20.64 -39.51 35.28
N GLY A 534 -21.02 -40.02 34.13
CA GLY A 534 -22.23 -40.77 33.91
C GLY A 534 -22.00 -42.26 33.74
N LYS A 535 -22.89 -42.92 33.00
CA LYS A 535 -22.82 -44.37 32.75
C LYS A 535 -21.78 -44.73 31.70
N ASP A 536 -20.83 -45.63 32.01
CA ASP A 536 -19.99 -46.32 31.02
C ASP A 536 -20.62 -47.68 30.67
N SER A 537 -20.88 -47.93 29.38
CA SER A 537 -21.42 -49.20 28.92
C SER A 537 -20.57 -49.74 27.76
N ARG A 538 -19.99 -50.92 27.96
CA ARG A 538 -19.13 -51.56 26.96
C ARG A 538 -19.64 -52.95 26.60
N THR A 539 -19.85 -53.23 25.34
CA THR A 539 -20.27 -54.54 24.83
C THR A 539 -19.21 -55.10 23.88
N HIS A 540 -18.70 -56.28 24.17
CA HIS A 540 -17.77 -57.04 23.32
C HIS A 540 -18.47 -58.30 22.80
N GLN A 541 -18.62 -58.46 21.50
CA GLN A 541 -19.17 -59.70 20.90
C GLN A 541 -18.10 -60.80 20.75
N GLY A 542 -16.83 -60.42 20.70
CA GLY A 542 -15.72 -61.31 20.58
C GLY A 542 -14.87 -61.37 21.86
N LEU A 543 -13.69 -61.96 21.76
CA LEU A 543 -12.75 -62.08 22.85
C LEU A 543 -12.31 -60.68 23.34
N ARG A 544 -12.39 -60.44 24.63
CA ARG A 544 -11.69 -59.36 25.32
C ARG A 544 -10.47 -59.93 26.02
N SER A 545 -9.29 -59.49 25.68
CA SER A 545 -8.05 -59.79 26.37
C SER A 545 -7.48 -58.54 27.01
N THR A 546 -7.10 -58.65 28.30
CA THR A 546 -6.44 -57.55 29.04
C THR A 546 -5.18 -58.11 29.64
N VAL A 547 -4.02 -57.49 29.36
CA VAL A 547 -2.72 -57.84 29.96
C VAL A 547 -2.22 -56.60 30.72
N ILE A 548 -1.97 -56.79 32.03
CA ILE A 548 -1.45 -55.74 32.91
C ILE A 548 -0.15 -56.31 33.51
N ASN A 549 0.98 -55.64 33.18
CA ASN A 549 2.31 -56.09 33.63
C ASN A 549 2.69 -55.49 35.00
N ALA A 550 1.80 -54.75 35.63
CA ALA A 550 1.94 -54.13 36.96
C ALA A 550 0.68 -54.42 37.79
N ASP A 551 0.39 -53.61 38.76
CA ASP A 551 -0.77 -53.74 39.62
C ASP A 551 -2.07 -53.36 38.89
N ASP A 552 -3.15 -54.09 39.16
CA ASP A 552 -4.53 -53.76 38.71
C ASP A 552 -5.38 -53.48 39.95
N LEU A 553 -5.88 -52.29 40.10
CA LEU A 553 -6.71 -51.85 41.22
C LEU A 553 -8.14 -51.58 40.74
N LEU A 554 -9.08 -52.38 41.18
CA LEU A 554 -10.51 -52.15 40.98
C LEU A 554 -11.16 -51.76 42.29
N GLN A 555 -11.66 -50.53 42.43
CA GLN A 555 -12.44 -50.07 43.55
C GLN A 555 -13.88 -49.81 43.14
N VAL A 556 -14.85 -50.48 43.77
CA VAL A 556 -16.28 -50.31 43.48
C VAL A 556 -17.00 -50.01 44.81
N SER A 557 -17.56 -48.83 44.96
CA SER A 557 -18.30 -48.42 46.17
C SER A 557 -19.68 -49.08 46.26
N GLY A 558 -20.22 -49.59 45.18
CA GLY A 558 -21.46 -50.32 45.11
C GLY A 558 -21.25 -51.84 44.97
N THR A 559 -22.12 -52.47 44.20
CA THR A 559 -22.05 -53.93 43.94
C THR A 559 -21.31 -54.24 42.71
N SER A 560 -20.29 -55.10 42.77
CA SER A 560 -19.68 -55.71 41.58
C SER A 560 -20.31 -57.06 41.31
N SER A 561 -20.93 -57.26 40.16
CA SER A 561 -21.57 -58.53 39.80
C SER A 561 -20.91 -59.09 38.53
N GLN A 562 -20.57 -60.37 38.55
CA GLN A 562 -20.01 -61.10 37.42
C GLN A 562 -20.83 -62.33 37.12
N THR A 563 -21.29 -62.50 35.89
CA THR A 563 -21.99 -63.73 35.43
C THR A 563 -21.11 -64.36 34.33
N LEU A 564 -20.59 -65.53 34.61
CA LEU A 564 -19.56 -66.19 33.79
C LEU A 564 -19.97 -67.68 33.54
N GLY A 565 -19.58 -68.23 32.39
CA GLY A 565 -19.69 -69.69 32.18
C GLY A 565 -18.69 -70.48 33.03
N ALA A 566 -17.49 -69.93 33.20
CA ALA A 566 -16.46 -70.44 34.13
C ALA A 566 -15.59 -69.31 34.66
N LEU A 567 -15.18 -69.36 35.87
CA LEU A 567 -14.24 -68.44 36.51
C LEU A 567 -12.99 -69.20 36.93
N VAL A 568 -11.82 -68.80 36.40
CA VAL A 568 -10.53 -69.32 36.87
C VAL A 568 -9.73 -68.16 37.41
N ILE A 569 -9.36 -68.29 38.72
CA ILE A 569 -8.46 -67.32 39.37
C ILE A 569 -7.19 -68.08 39.73
N GLN A 570 -6.06 -67.63 39.22
CA GLN A 570 -4.76 -68.19 39.54
C GLN A 570 -3.86 -67.08 40.12
N ALA A 571 -3.51 -67.19 41.38
CA ALA A 571 -2.60 -66.27 42.08
C ALA A 571 -1.30 -67.04 42.42
N GLY A 572 -0.13 -66.46 42.06
CA GLY A 572 1.17 -67.08 42.27
C GLY A 572 1.55 -67.15 43.74
N GLN A 573 1.03 -66.26 44.60
CA GLN A 573 1.35 -66.20 46.01
C GLN A 573 0.12 -66.44 46.90
N GLN A 574 -0.87 -65.55 46.85
CA GLN A 574 -2.03 -65.59 47.73
C GLN A 574 -3.27 -65.07 47.04
N ALA A 575 -4.40 -65.68 47.19
CA ALA A 575 -5.73 -65.16 46.91
C ALA A 575 -6.41 -64.90 48.27
N HIS A 576 -6.83 -63.66 48.54
CA HIS A 576 -7.47 -63.26 49.82
C HIS A 576 -8.86 -62.68 49.50
N VAL A 577 -9.86 -63.26 50.17
CA VAL A 577 -11.24 -62.82 50.14
C VAL A 577 -11.69 -62.43 51.50
N THR A 578 -12.09 -61.20 51.76
CA THR A 578 -12.57 -60.70 53.05
C THR A 578 -13.95 -60.05 52.84
N ALA A 579 -14.89 -60.47 53.67
CA ALA A 579 -16.21 -59.85 53.74
C ALA A 579 -16.84 -60.17 55.14
N SER A 580 -17.88 -59.40 55.53
CA SER A 580 -18.65 -59.77 56.75
C SER A 580 -19.32 -61.14 56.61
N ASN A 581 -19.73 -61.50 55.40
CA ASN A 581 -20.28 -62.82 55.07
C ASN A 581 -19.73 -63.30 53.74
N VAL A 582 -19.22 -64.50 53.65
CA VAL A 582 -18.81 -65.16 52.42
C VAL A 582 -19.72 -66.37 52.20
N VAL A 583 -20.43 -66.43 51.11
CA VAL A 583 -21.27 -67.56 50.73
C VAL A 583 -20.65 -68.17 49.47
N ILE A 584 -20.33 -69.46 49.53
CA ILE A 584 -19.89 -70.24 48.38
C ILE A 584 -20.94 -71.32 48.15
N ASP A 585 -21.73 -71.13 47.11
CA ASP A 585 -22.78 -72.13 46.78
C ASP A 585 -22.37 -72.83 45.45
N ALA A 586 -22.24 -74.15 45.55
CA ALA A 586 -21.86 -75.00 44.43
C ALA A 586 -22.98 -76.06 44.26
N GLY A 587 -23.76 -75.91 43.14
CA GLY A 587 -24.90 -76.80 42.93
C GLY A 587 -24.60 -78.29 42.81
N MET A 588 -23.34 -78.66 42.51
CA MET A 588 -22.93 -80.11 42.44
C MET A 588 -21.84 -80.46 43.40
N SER A 589 -20.75 -79.76 43.45
CA SER A 589 -19.58 -80.10 44.29
C SER A 589 -18.69 -78.88 44.59
N LEU A 590 -18.31 -78.71 45.84
CA LEU A 590 -17.25 -77.78 46.28
C LEU A 590 -16.06 -78.59 46.74
N THR A 591 -14.87 -78.37 46.18
CA THR A 591 -13.59 -78.98 46.61
C THR A 591 -12.65 -77.90 47.12
N LEU A 592 -12.14 -78.05 48.36
CA LEU A 592 -11.07 -77.24 48.88
C LEU A 592 -9.84 -78.11 49.03
N SER A 593 -8.73 -77.75 48.40
CA SER A 593 -7.48 -78.56 48.43
C SER A 593 -6.30 -77.70 48.92
N ALA A 594 -5.45 -78.23 49.77
CA ALA A 594 -4.23 -77.59 50.22
C ALA A 594 -3.21 -78.66 50.67
N GLY A 595 -1.91 -78.50 50.31
CA GLY A 595 -0.83 -79.38 50.79
C GLY A 595 -1.03 -80.85 50.49
N GLY A 596 -1.73 -81.22 49.39
CA GLY A 596 -2.08 -82.60 49.06
C GLY A 596 -3.34 -83.14 49.72
N HIS A 597 -3.95 -82.40 50.63
CA HIS A 597 -5.19 -82.75 51.32
C HIS A 597 -6.39 -81.99 50.69
N HIS A 598 -7.59 -82.52 50.88
CA HIS A 598 -8.80 -81.87 50.33
C HIS A 598 -10.04 -82.13 51.22
N ILE A 599 -10.99 -81.19 51.13
CA ILE A 599 -12.36 -81.32 51.58
C ILE A 599 -13.29 -81.23 50.41
N VAL A 600 -14.18 -82.20 50.18
CA VAL A 600 -15.20 -82.21 49.16
C VAL A 600 -16.56 -82.19 49.84
N ILE A 601 -17.43 -81.21 49.41
CA ILE A 601 -18.82 -81.11 49.77
C ILE A 601 -19.67 -81.39 48.55
N ASN A 602 -20.49 -82.43 48.58
CA ASN A 602 -21.37 -82.78 47.47
C ASN A 602 -22.69 -83.42 48.01
N ALA A 603 -23.59 -83.88 47.12
CA ALA A 603 -24.87 -84.46 47.48
C ALA A 603 -24.76 -85.69 48.40
N GLY A 604 -23.63 -86.36 48.42
CA GLY A 604 -23.36 -87.53 49.33
C GLY A 604 -22.87 -87.16 50.70
N GLY A 605 -22.54 -85.90 50.96
CA GLY A 605 -22.05 -85.47 52.30
C GLY A 605 -20.76 -84.62 52.22
N ILE A 606 -20.07 -84.47 53.43
CA ILE A 606 -18.78 -83.79 53.53
C ILE A 606 -17.69 -84.85 53.71
N PHE A 607 -16.76 -84.91 52.77
CA PHE A 607 -15.66 -85.85 52.73
C PHE A 607 -14.32 -85.12 52.95
N SER A 608 -13.48 -85.66 53.87
CA SER A 608 -12.14 -85.16 54.12
C SER A 608 -11.11 -86.24 53.86
N SER A 609 -10.01 -85.94 53.18
CA SER A 609 -8.91 -86.90 52.92
C SER A 609 -8.09 -87.27 54.15
N VAL A 610 -8.25 -86.52 55.30
CA VAL A 610 -7.61 -86.75 56.58
C VAL A 610 -8.61 -86.35 57.69
N PRO A 611 -8.46 -86.91 58.97
CA PRO A 611 -9.29 -86.42 60.07
C PRO A 611 -9.23 -84.93 60.30
N ILE A 612 -10.41 -84.28 60.53
CA ILE A 612 -10.49 -82.84 60.79
C ILE A 612 -10.01 -82.61 62.23
N VAL A 613 -8.92 -81.85 62.37
CA VAL A 613 -8.35 -81.46 63.68
C VAL A 613 -8.70 -80.01 63.99
N GLN A 614 -9.18 -79.71 65.17
CA GLN A 614 -9.44 -78.31 65.60
C GLN A 614 -8.15 -77.62 66.01
N GLY A 615 -7.94 -76.41 65.53
CA GLY A 615 -6.77 -75.53 65.80
C GLY A 615 -5.90 -75.28 64.61
N GLY A 616 -4.99 -74.31 64.70
CA GLY A 616 -4.09 -73.84 63.68
C GLY A 616 -4.08 -72.30 63.57
N ALA A 617 -2.93 -71.71 63.35
CA ALA A 617 -2.83 -70.25 63.19
C ALA A 617 -3.28 -69.83 61.74
N PRO A 618 -4.16 -68.84 61.62
CA PRO A 618 -4.52 -68.32 60.31
C PRO A 618 -3.33 -67.59 59.66
N LEU A 619 -3.20 -67.71 58.33
CA LEU A 619 -2.28 -66.86 57.59
C LEU A 619 -2.77 -65.41 57.60
N PRO A 620 -1.86 -64.41 57.78
CA PRO A 620 -2.25 -63.02 57.70
C PRO A 620 -2.74 -62.68 56.28
N GLY A 621 -3.79 -61.86 56.18
CA GLY A 621 -4.29 -61.32 54.87
C GLY A 621 -3.36 -60.27 54.29
N LEU A 622 -3.47 -60.06 52.99
CA LEU A 622 -2.79 -58.94 52.29
C LEU A 622 -3.47 -57.62 52.64
N ALA A 623 -2.68 -56.56 52.83
CA ALA A 623 -3.20 -55.20 52.94
C ALA A 623 -3.72 -54.74 51.58
N PRO A 624 -4.87 -54.05 51.49
CA PRO A 624 -5.36 -53.50 50.24
C PRO A 624 -4.40 -52.39 49.70
N LEU A 625 -4.19 -52.33 48.41
CA LEU A 625 -3.49 -51.25 47.77
C LEU A 625 -4.25 -49.92 47.97
N GLN A 626 -3.51 -48.82 48.19
CA GLN A 626 -4.10 -47.47 48.28
C GLN A 626 -4.56 -46.97 46.94
N PRO A 627 -5.77 -46.37 46.83
CA PRO A 627 -6.22 -45.78 45.59
C PRO A 627 -5.36 -44.59 45.19
N LEU A 628 -4.92 -44.55 43.93
CA LEU A 628 -4.33 -43.34 43.32
C LEU A 628 -5.41 -42.27 43.22
N GLN A 629 -5.16 -41.10 43.81
CA GLN A 629 -6.01 -39.93 43.54
C GLN A 629 -5.70 -39.42 42.14
N VAL A 630 -6.64 -39.53 41.22
CA VAL A 630 -6.57 -38.93 39.91
C VAL A 630 -6.99 -37.47 40.04
N GLU A 631 -6.02 -36.54 40.04
CA GLU A 631 -6.34 -35.14 39.87
C GLU A 631 -6.89 -34.96 38.43
N ALA A 632 -8.12 -34.47 38.33
CA ALA A 632 -8.72 -34.10 37.05
C ALA A 632 -8.05 -32.82 36.54
N GLY A 633 -6.85 -32.95 35.98
CA GLY A 633 -6.17 -31.87 35.26
C GLY A 633 -6.79 -31.63 33.87
N LEU A 634 -8.05 -31.20 33.82
CA LEU A 634 -8.53 -30.51 32.61
C LEU A 634 -7.94 -29.10 32.67
N PRO A 635 -7.31 -28.64 31.58
CA PRO A 635 -6.84 -27.25 31.50
C PRO A 635 -8.03 -26.35 31.81
N ALA A 636 -7.83 -25.36 32.69
CA ALA A 636 -8.83 -24.36 33.01
C ALA A 636 -9.36 -23.76 31.73
N ALA A 637 -10.69 -23.74 31.59
CA ALA A 637 -11.34 -23.10 30.46
C ALA A 637 -10.74 -21.69 30.28
N ILE A 638 -10.22 -21.39 29.11
CA ILE A 638 -9.72 -20.06 28.76
C ILE A 638 -10.90 -19.11 29.01
N ASN A 639 -10.81 -18.33 30.07
CA ASN A 639 -11.82 -17.32 30.37
C ASN A 639 -11.93 -16.34 29.20
N ALA A 640 -13.01 -16.43 28.46
CA ALA A 640 -13.32 -15.57 27.29
C ALA A 640 -13.64 -14.11 27.68
N THR A 641 -13.41 -13.70 28.91
CA THR A 641 -13.83 -12.42 29.46
C THR A 641 -13.14 -11.18 28.84
N PRO A 642 -11.84 -11.20 28.44
CA PRO A 642 -11.23 -10.02 27.83
C PRO A 642 -11.76 -9.71 26.42
N LEU A 643 -12.11 -10.74 25.64
CA LEU A 643 -12.60 -10.54 24.26
C LEU A 643 -13.97 -9.85 24.21
N SER A 644 -14.85 -10.11 25.17
CA SER A 644 -16.18 -9.51 25.20
C SER A 644 -16.13 -8.00 25.47
N ILE A 645 -15.20 -7.54 26.30
CA ILE A 645 -15.01 -6.11 26.60
C ILE A 645 -14.40 -5.38 25.42
N VAL A 646 -13.38 -5.96 24.76
CA VAL A 646 -12.77 -5.40 23.55
C VAL A 646 -13.78 -5.34 22.41
N ASN A 647 -14.62 -6.34 22.25
CA ASN A 647 -15.67 -6.37 21.23
C ASN A 647 -16.78 -5.35 21.52
N SER A 648 -17.15 -5.14 22.79
CA SER A 648 -18.11 -4.11 23.18
C SER A 648 -17.57 -2.71 22.89
N ALA A 649 -16.30 -2.42 23.19
CA ALA A 649 -15.67 -1.16 22.87
C ALA A 649 -15.57 -0.91 21.34
N ARG A 650 -15.30 -1.97 20.56
CA ARG A 650 -15.33 -1.92 19.08
C ARG A 650 -16.72 -1.64 18.52
N GLN A 651 -17.76 -2.28 19.02
CA GLN A 651 -19.14 -2.05 18.58
C GLN A 651 -19.65 -0.66 18.90
N GLN A 652 -19.17 -0.05 19.97
CA GLN A 652 -19.54 1.30 20.39
C GLN A 652 -18.70 2.39 19.72
N ALA A 653 -17.74 2.05 18.86
CA ALA A 653 -16.77 2.97 18.26
C ALA A 653 -16.12 3.93 19.30
N ALA A 654 -15.87 3.41 20.50
CA ALA A 654 -15.29 4.19 21.58
C ALA A 654 -13.85 4.57 21.26
N ASP A 655 -13.50 5.84 21.49
CA ASP A 655 -12.15 6.37 21.25
C ASP A 655 -11.09 5.81 22.22
N PHE A 656 -11.49 5.02 23.21
CA PHE A 656 -10.61 4.43 24.23
C PHE A 656 -11.10 3.02 24.62
N CYS A 657 -10.16 2.20 25.06
CA CYS A 657 -10.45 0.88 25.64
C CYS A 657 -10.58 1.05 27.16
N PRO A 658 -11.73 0.66 27.77
CA PRO A 658 -11.90 0.75 29.23
C PRO A 658 -10.81 0.00 30.02
N LEU A 659 -10.25 -1.08 29.46
CA LEU A 659 -9.10 -1.80 30.04
C LEU A 659 -7.81 -0.97 30.02
N CYS A 660 -7.56 -0.23 28.93
CA CYS A 660 -6.39 0.64 28.83
C CYS A 660 -6.46 1.81 29.81
N GLU A 661 -7.66 2.35 30.05
CA GLU A 661 -7.88 3.42 31.03
C GLU A 661 -7.71 2.92 32.46
N ALA A 662 -8.22 1.73 32.78
CA ALA A 662 -8.01 1.07 34.08
C ALA A 662 -6.54 0.73 34.31
N CYS A 663 -5.81 0.28 33.29
CA CYS A 663 -4.37 0.03 33.36
C CYS A 663 -3.56 1.32 33.56
N ALA A 664 -3.92 2.41 32.87
CA ALA A 664 -3.30 3.71 33.04
C ALA A 664 -3.54 4.32 34.43
N ALA A 665 -4.67 3.98 35.05
CA ALA A 665 -5.03 4.38 36.41
C ALA A 665 -4.43 3.45 37.50
N GLY A 666 -3.63 2.43 37.15
CA GLY A 666 -3.02 1.48 38.08
C GLY A 666 -3.98 0.44 38.65
N GLN A 667 -5.16 0.26 38.07
CA GLN A 667 -6.19 -0.69 38.47
C GLN A 667 -6.36 -1.83 37.43
N CYS A 668 -5.28 -2.32 36.88
CA CYS A 668 -5.33 -3.40 35.88
C CYS A 668 -5.65 -4.74 36.53
N GLU A 669 -6.80 -5.33 36.22
CA GLU A 669 -7.19 -6.67 36.65
C GLU A 669 -6.46 -7.81 35.90
N LEU A 670 -5.74 -7.49 34.83
CA LEU A 670 -4.83 -8.41 34.15
C LEU A 670 -3.51 -8.39 34.90
N GLY A 671 -3.41 -9.23 35.96
CA GLY A 671 -2.18 -9.40 36.73
C GLY A 671 -0.96 -9.55 35.79
N GLU A 672 0.18 -9.04 36.24
CA GLU A 672 1.49 -9.10 35.58
C GLU A 672 1.71 -10.45 34.89
N VAL A 673 1.52 -10.49 33.58
CA VAL A 673 2.12 -11.49 32.71
C VAL A 673 3.22 -10.78 31.98
N ALA A 674 4.44 -10.98 32.52
CA ALA A 674 5.69 -10.55 31.89
C ALA A 674 5.91 -11.20 30.51
#